data_2553c37429cdf5320b83b75525835688
#
_entry.id   2553c37429cdf5320b83b75525835688
#
_cell.length_a   1.000
_cell.length_b   1.000
_cell.length_c   1.000
_cell.angle_alpha   90.00
_cell.angle_beta   90.00
_cell.angle_gamma   90.00
#
_symmetry.space_group_name_H-M   'P 1'
#
loop_
_entity.id
_entity.type
_entity.pdbx_description
1 polymer ?
#
loop_
_entity_poly.entity_id
_entity_poly.type
_entity_poly.pdbx_seq_one_letter_code
_entity_poly.pdbx_strand_id
1 'polypeptide(L)'
;MPSSVSWGILLLAGLCCLVPVSLAEDPQGDAAQKTDTSHHDQDHPTFNKITPNLAEFAFSLYRQLAHQSNSTNIFFSPVSIATAFAMLSLGTKADTHDEILEGLNFNLTEIPEAQIHEGFQELLRTLNQPDSQLQLTTGNGLFLSEGLKLVDKFLEDVKKLYHSEAFTVNFGDTEEAKKQINDYVEKGTQGKIVDLVKELDRDTVFALVNYIFFKGKWERPFEVKDTEEEDFHVDQVTTVKVPMMKRLGMFNIQHCKKLSSWVLLMKYLGNATAIFFLPDEGKLQHLENELTHDIITKFLENEDRRSASLHLPKLSITGTYDLKSVLGQLGITKVFSNGADLSGVTEEAPLKLSKAVHKAVLTIDEKGTEAAGAMFLEAIPMSIPPEVKFNKPFVFLMIEQNTKSPLFMGKVVNPTQKPWGGGGSRGPTIKPCPPRSDKTHTCPPCPAPELLGGPSVFLFPPKPKDTLMISRTPEVTCVVVDVSHEDPEVKFNWYVDGVEVHNAKTKPREEQYNSTYRVVSVLTVLHQDWLNGKEYKCKVSNKALPAPIEKTISKAKGQPREPQVYTLPPSREEMTKNQVSLTCLVKGFYPSDIAVEWESNGQPENNYKTTPPVLDSDGSFFLYSKLTVDKSRWQQGNVFSCSVMHEALHNHYTQKSLSLSPGK
;
A
#
# COMPACT_ATOMS: atom_id res chain seq x y z
N MET A 1 -59.24 27.65 -11.88
CA MET A 1 -60.29 26.75 -11.42
C MET A 1 -59.69 25.47 -10.93
N PRO A 2 -60.18 24.99 -9.87
CA PRO A 2 -59.38 24.49 -8.74
C PRO A 2 -59.56 22.99 -8.53
N SER A 3 -58.78 22.42 -7.64
CA SER A 3 -59.17 21.65 -6.47
C SER A 3 -58.03 20.74 -6.06
N SER A 4 -57.46 20.99 -4.95
CA SER A 4 -57.81 20.64 -3.57
C SER A 4 -57.47 19.22 -3.18
N VAL A 5 -56.53 19.13 -2.23
CA VAL A 5 -56.65 18.59 -0.86
C VAL A 5 -56.56 17.06 -0.77
N SER A 6 -55.72 16.45 0.05
CA SER A 6 -55.87 16.37 1.50
C SER A 6 -54.74 15.64 2.21
N TRP A 7 -54.34 16.12 3.29
CA TRP A 7 -53.69 15.68 4.50
C TRP A 7 -53.96 14.26 5.01
N GLY A 8 -52.96 13.66 5.63
CA GLY A 8 -53.11 12.49 6.48
C GLY A 8 -51.91 12.34 7.42
N ILE A 9 -51.98 13.03 8.54
CA ILE A 9 -51.14 12.88 9.74
C ILE A 9 -51.61 11.63 10.49
N LEU A 10 -50.70 10.73 10.90
CA LEU A 10 -50.97 9.81 12.01
C LEU A 10 -49.70 9.71 12.91
N LEU A 11 -49.85 10.39 14.04
CA LEU A 11 -49.12 10.19 15.28
C LEU A 11 -49.50 8.86 15.91
N LEU A 12 -48.53 8.09 16.41
CA LEU A 12 -48.75 7.15 17.50
C LEU A 12 -47.58 7.17 18.49
N ALA A 13 -47.99 7.58 19.69
CA ALA A 13 -47.19 7.79 20.87
C ALA A 13 -46.79 6.45 21.55
N GLY A 14 -45.78 6.55 22.34
CA GLY A 14 -45.08 5.50 23.06
C GLY A 14 -45.85 4.79 24.18
N LEU A 15 -45.26 3.75 24.64
CA LEU A 15 -45.44 3.24 26.01
C LEU A 15 -44.13 2.62 26.55
N CYS A 16 -43.62 3.26 27.58
CA CYS A 16 -42.65 2.69 28.52
C CYS A 16 -43.33 1.62 29.36
N CYS A 17 -42.67 0.48 29.59
CA CYS A 17 -42.98 -0.37 30.75
C CYS A 17 -41.71 -0.68 31.51
N LEU A 18 -41.71 -0.19 32.76
CA LEU A 18 -40.79 -0.43 33.84
C LEU A 18 -40.93 -1.86 34.39
N VAL A 19 -39.81 -2.47 34.72
CA VAL A 19 -39.67 -3.73 35.43
C VAL A 19 -39.48 -3.47 36.91
N PRO A 20 -40.09 -4.19 37.85
CA PRO A 20 -39.62 -4.17 39.26
C PRO A 20 -38.76 -5.42 39.56
N VAL A 21 -37.68 -5.13 40.26
CA VAL A 21 -36.80 -6.08 40.94
C VAL A 21 -37.53 -6.61 42.22
N SER A 22 -37.46 -7.91 42.45
CA SER A 22 -37.66 -8.43 43.80
C SER A 22 -36.69 -9.57 44.13
N LEU A 23 -36.01 -9.35 45.26
CA LEU A 23 -35.17 -10.28 45.99
C LEU A 23 -36.02 -11.25 46.82
N ALA A 24 -35.58 -12.51 46.89
CA ALA A 24 -35.69 -13.35 48.09
C ALA A 24 -35.08 -14.75 47.89
N GLU A 25 -34.04 -15.04 48.58
CA GLU A 25 -33.63 -16.07 49.54
C GLU A 25 -33.83 -17.56 49.15
N ASP A 26 -32.71 -18.32 49.30
CA ASP A 26 -32.53 -19.74 49.39
C ASP A 26 -33.29 -20.42 50.53
N PRO A 27 -33.61 -21.74 50.49
CA PRO A 27 -32.61 -22.73 50.89
C PRO A 27 -32.63 -24.14 50.24
N GLN A 28 -31.44 -24.73 50.18
CA GLN A 28 -30.99 -26.14 50.26
C GLN A 28 -31.92 -27.31 49.91
N GLY A 29 -31.34 -28.22 49.06
CA GLY A 29 -31.79 -29.64 48.98
C GLY A 29 -31.17 -30.38 47.82
N ASP A 30 -30.29 -31.35 48.13
CA ASP A 30 -29.62 -32.31 47.28
C ASP A 30 -30.50 -33.03 46.21
N ALA A 31 -30.00 -33.18 44.99
CA ALA A 31 -29.99 -34.46 44.26
C ALA A 31 -29.26 -34.31 42.90
N ALA A 32 -28.33 -35.21 42.70
CA ALA A 32 -27.54 -35.35 41.50
C ALA A 32 -28.39 -35.72 40.27
N GLN A 33 -28.30 -34.93 39.20
CA GLN A 33 -28.63 -35.38 37.84
C GLN A 33 -27.66 -34.78 36.86
N LYS A 34 -26.90 -35.66 36.18
CA LYS A 34 -26.05 -35.35 35.06
C LYS A 34 -26.93 -34.72 33.95
N THR A 35 -26.68 -33.47 33.65
CA THR A 35 -27.13 -32.85 32.40
C THR A 35 -25.88 -32.52 31.55
N ASP A 36 -25.87 -33.13 30.36
CA ASP A 36 -25.00 -32.81 29.26
C ASP A 36 -24.99 -31.28 29.04
N THR A 37 -23.87 -30.67 29.30
CA THR A 37 -23.59 -29.31 28.81
C THR A 37 -23.21 -29.43 27.35
N SER A 38 -24.19 -29.30 26.46
CA SER A 38 -23.94 -28.92 25.09
C SER A 38 -23.29 -27.55 25.10
N HIS A 39 -21.99 -27.52 24.85
CA HIS A 39 -21.28 -26.30 24.46
C HIS A 39 -21.99 -25.78 23.19
N HIS A 40 -22.64 -24.63 23.30
CA HIS A 40 -22.88 -23.77 22.14
C HIS A 40 -21.52 -23.38 21.60
N ASP A 41 -21.03 -24.12 20.60
CA ASP A 41 -20.04 -23.63 19.68
C ASP A 41 -20.64 -22.35 19.06
N GLN A 42 -20.01 -21.21 19.36
CA GLN A 42 -20.24 -20.00 18.59
C GLN A 42 -19.97 -20.37 17.14
N ASP A 43 -20.95 -20.23 16.27
CA ASP A 43 -20.86 -20.47 14.82
C ASP A 43 -19.79 -19.54 14.23
N HIS A 44 -18.53 -19.95 14.30
CA HIS A 44 -17.47 -19.32 13.52
C HIS A 44 -17.64 -19.77 12.06
N PRO A 45 -17.55 -18.83 11.09
CA PRO A 45 -17.64 -19.17 9.68
C PRO A 45 -16.70 -20.33 9.32
N THR A 46 -17.18 -21.29 8.53
CA THR A 46 -16.43 -22.53 8.23
C THR A 46 -15.11 -22.27 7.50
N PHE A 47 -15.02 -21.18 6.71
CA PHE A 47 -13.78 -20.79 6.04
C PHE A 47 -12.64 -20.43 7.03
N ASN A 48 -12.94 -20.02 8.26
CA ASN A 48 -11.92 -19.75 9.27
C ASN A 48 -11.09 -21.00 9.61
N LYS A 49 -11.64 -22.19 9.37
CA LYS A 49 -10.94 -23.46 9.61
C LYS A 49 -9.88 -23.75 8.54
N ILE A 50 -10.03 -23.22 7.33
CA ILE A 50 -9.10 -23.46 6.21
C ILE A 50 -8.12 -22.29 5.98
N THR A 51 -8.41 -21.10 6.44
CA THR A 51 -7.61 -19.90 6.18
C THR A 51 -6.15 -20.02 6.64
N PRO A 52 -5.82 -20.56 7.84
CA PRO A 52 -4.42 -20.74 8.24
C PRO A 52 -3.66 -21.67 7.30
N ASN A 53 -4.30 -22.75 6.84
CA ASN A 53 -3.71 -23.69 5.89
C ASN A 53 -3.46 -23.05 4.52
N LEU A 54 -4.39 -22.22 4.04
CA LEU A 54 -4.23 -21.45 2.80
C LEU A 54 -3.05 -20.46 2.89
N ALA A 55 -2.86 -19.81 4.04
CA ALA A 55 -1.73 -18.92 4.25
C ALA A 55 -0.39 -19.68 4.25
N GLU A 56 -0.29 -20.80 4.93
CA GLU A 56 0.92 -21.64 4.93
C GLU A 56 1.20 -22.24 3.54
N PHE A 57 0.15 -22.63 2.81
CA PHE A 57 0.29 -23.04 1.41
C PHE A 57 0.84 -21.91 0.55
N ALA A 58 0.34 -20.67 0.72
CA ALA A 58 0.82 -19.49 0.01
C ALA A 58 2.32 -19.25 0.21
N PHE A 59 2.80 -19.31 1.46
CA PHE A 59 4.22 -19.13 1.76
C PHE A 59 5.08 -20.28 1.27
N SER A 60 4.60 -21.51 1.37
CA SER A 60 5.32 -22.69 0.87
C SER A 60 5.50 -22.63 -0.64
N LEU A 61 4.43 -22.32 -1.38
CA LEU A 61 4.46 -22.16 -2.83
C LEU A 61 5.36 -20.98 -3.25
N TYR A 62 5.25 -19.86 -2.56
CA TYR A 62 6.09 -18.68 -2.81
C TYR A 62 7.58 -19.02 -2.68
N ARG A 63 7.98 -19.70 -1.58
CA ARG A 63 9.37 -20.08 -1.35
C ARG A 63 9.90 -21.00 -2.45
N GLN A 64 9.10 -21.95 -2.94
CA GLN A 64 9.47 -22.80 -4.06
C GLN A 64 9.71 -22.00 -5.34
N LEU A 65 8.84 -21.05 -5.66
CA LEU A 65 9.01 -20.17 -6.82
C LEU A 65 10.22 -19.24 -6.66
N ALA A 66 10.46 -18.70 -5.47
CA ALA A 66 11.60 -17.84 -5.19
C ALA A 66 12.94 -18.57 -5.30
N HIS A 67 12.99 -19.86 -4.89
CA HIS A 67 14.20 -20.70 -5.05
C HIS A 67 14.51 -21.01 -6.51
N GLN A 68 13.51 -21.11 -7.38
CA GLN A 68 13.72 -21.41 -8.80
C GLN A 68 14.32 -20.22 -9.56
N SER A 69 14.03 -18.98 -9.15
CA SER A 69 14.55 -17.78 -9.79
C SER A 69 14.59 -16.59 -8.86
N ASN A 70 15.80 -16.10 -8.61
CA ASN A 70 16.03 -14.87 -7.84
C ASN A 70 15.85 -13.59 -8.67
N SER A 71 15.85 -13.70 -9.99
CA SER A 71 15.93 -12.56 -10.93
C SER A 71 14.63 -12.26 -11.68
N THR A 72 13.56 -13.00 -11.41
CA THR A 72 12.27 -12.83 -12.09
C THR A 72 11.18 -12.42 -11.11
N ASN A 73 10.21 -11.66 -11.64
CA ASN A 73 9.00 -11.35 -10.89
C ASN A 73 8.22 -12.64 -10.59
N ILE A 74 7.60 -12.70 -9.41
CA ILE A 74 6.69 -13.77 -9.01
C ILE A 74 5.31 -13.15 -8.79
N PHE A 75 4.28 -13.78 -9.33
CA PHE A 75 2.91 -13.35 -9.09
C PHE A 75 1.91 -14.49 -9.31
N PHE A 76 1.21 -14.90 -8.28
CA PHE A 76 0.22 -15.96 -8.31
C PHE A 76 -0.89 -15.74 -7.29
N SER A 77 -1.98 -16.51 -7.43
CA SER A 77 -3.07 -16.53 -6.45
C SER A 77 -3.08 -17.85 -5.67
N PRO A 78 -2.68 -17.82 -4.40
CA PRO A 78 -2.71 -19.03 -3.57
C PRO A 78 -4.10 -19.60 -3.41
N VAL A 79 -5.09 -18.74 -3.11
CA VAL A 79 -6.48 -19.17 -2.91
C VAL A 79 -7.08 -19.79 -4.16
N SER A 80 -6.75 -19.26 -5.32
CA SER A 80 -7.26 -19.75 -6.61
C SER A 80 -6.68 -21.12 -6.97
N ILE A 81 -5.37 -21.31 -6.79
CA ILE A 81 -4.69 -22.60 -7.01
C ILE A 81 -5.19 -23.65 -6.03
N ALA A 82 -5.25 -23.31 -4.72
CA ALA A 82 -5.73 -24.20 -3.69
C ALA A 82 -7.18 -24.66 -3.96
N THR A 83 -8.05 -23.73 -4.37
CA THR A 83 -9.44 -24.03 -4.75
C THR A 83 -9.50 -25.01 -5.91
N ALA A 84 -8.69 -24.82 -6.95
CA ALA A 84 -8.65 -25.70 -8.12
C ALA A 84 -8.27 -27.15 -7.76
N PHE A 85 -7.26 -27.33 -6.91
CA PHE A 85 -6.77 -28.65 -6.51
C PHE A 85 -7.65 -29.29 -5.43
N ALA A 86 -8.23 -28.53 -4.50
CA ALA A 86 -9.25 -29.04 -3.59
C ALA A 86 -10.49 -29.54 -4.35
N MET A 87 -10.91 -28.83 -5.39
CA MET A 87 -11.97 -29.29 -6.29
C MET A 87 -11.58 -30.60 -7.00
N LEU A 88 -10.37 -30.68 -7.53
CA LEU A 88 -9.87 -31.88 -8.20
C LEU A 88 -9.81 -33.10 -7.27
N SER A 89 -9.53 -32.88 -5.97
CA SER A 89 -9.47 -33.99 -4.98
C SER A 89 -10.79 -34.72 -4.84
N LEU A 90 -11.94 -34.10 -5.15
CA LEU A 90 -13.26 -34.76 -5.18
C LEU A 90 -13.33 -35.94 -6.15
N GLY A 91 -12.50 -35.93 -7.20
CA GLY A 91 -12.42 -36.96 -8.22
C GLY A 91 -11.26 -37.93 -8.05
N THR A 92 -10.44 -37.77 -7.00
CA THR A 92 -9.26 -38.60 -6.74
C THR A 92 -9.49 -39.57 -5.60
N LYS A 93 -8.70 -40.64 -5.55
CA LYS A 93 -8.74 -41.63 -4.47
C LYS A 93 -7.35 -42.02 -3.99
N ALA A 94 -7.32 -42.67 -2.84
CA ALA A 94 -6.09 -43.21 -2.21
C ALA A 94 -4.96 -42.18 -2.14
N ASP A 95 -3.72 -42.59 -2.38
CA ASP A 95 -2.55 -41.71 -2.28
C ASP A 95 -2.60 -40.50 -3.21
N THR A 96 -3.33 -40.55 -4.34
CA THR A 96 -3.49 -39.38 -5.24
C THR A 96 -4.32 -38.30 -4.56
N HIS A 97 -5.35 -38.69 -3.84
CA HIS A 97 -6.19 -37.82 -3.05
C HIS A 97 -5.43 -37.19 -1.88
N ASP A 98 -4.71 -38.04 -1.11
CA ASP A 98 -4.00 -37.61 0.09
C ASP A 98 -2.87 -36.65 -0.26
N GLU A 99 -2.08 -36.92 -1.31
CA GLU A 99 -1.01 -36.02 -1.78
C GLU A 99 -1.55 -34.61 -2.13
N ILE A 100 -2.75 -34.51 -2.71
CA ILE A 100 -3.34 -33.20 -3.04
C ILE A 100 -3.65 -32.42 -1.76
N LEU A 101 -4.38 -33.00 -0.82
CA LEU A 101 -4.80 -32.31 0.39
C LEU A 101 -3.63 -31.99 1.31
N GLU A 102 -2.68 -32.93 1.47
CA GLU A 102 -1.46 -32.68 2.24
C GLU A 102 -0.57 -31.62 1.59
N GLY A 103 -0.43 -31.63 0.26
CA GLY A 103 0.31 -30.60 -0.48
C GLY A 103 -0.32 -29.21 -0.41
N LEU A 104 -1.63 -29.13 -0.12
CA LEU A 104 -2.34 -27.90 0.21
C LEU A 104 -2.26 -27.53 1.70
N ASN A 105 -1.43 -28.22 2.47
CA ASN A 105 -1.25 -28.06 3.92
C ASN A 105 -2.47 -28.44 4.78
N PHE A 106 -3.33 -29.34 4.31
CA PHE A 106 -4.39 -29.91 5.11
C PHE A 106 -3.96 -31.22 5.74
N ASN A 107 -4.15 -31.32 7.06
CA ASN A 107 -3.96 -32.55 7.80
C ASN A 107 -5.30 -33.20 8.07
N LEU A 108 -5.60 -34.30 7.39
CA LEU A 108 -6.89 -35.00 7.49
C LEU A 108 -7.14 -35.62 8.88
N THR A 109 -6.12 -35.73 9.73
CA THR A 109 -6.28 -36.14 11.13
C THR A 109 -6.78 -35.00 12.02
N GLU A 110 -6.61 -33.74 11.59
CA GLU A 110 -6.99 -32.55 12.35
C GLU A 110 -8.31 -31.96 11.83
N ILE A 111 -8.49 -31.96 10.51
CA ILE A 111 -9.67 -31.37 9.86
C ILE A 111 -10.37 -32.45 9.02
N PRO A 112 -11.65 -32.76 9.28
CA PRO A 112 -12.43 -33.64 8.42
C PRO A 112 -12.55 -33.07 6.99
N GLU A 113 -12.40 -33.93 5.98
CA GLU A 113 -12.45 -33.54 4.57
C GLU A 113 -13.72 -32.76 4.20
N ALA A 114 -14.89 -33.18 4.72
CA ALA A 114 -16.14 -32.48 4.49
C ALA A 114 -16.06 -30.99 4.90
N GLN A 115 -15.37 -30.68 6.00
CA GLN A 115 -15.18 -29.30 6.46
C GLN A 115 -14.23 -28.51 5.58
N ILE A 116 -13.26 -29.17 4.92
CA ILE A 116 -12.39 -28.52 3.93
C ILE A 116 -13.23 -28.04 2.74
N HIS A 117 -14.05 -28.93 2.16
CA HIS A 117 -14.89 -28.58 1.01
C HIS A 117 -15.99 -27.56 1.35
N GLU A 118 -16.60 -27.66 2.53
CA GLU A 118 -17.55 -26.65 3.03
C GLU A 118 -16.85 -25.29 3.23
N GLY A 119 -15.63 -25.29 3.76
CA GLY A 119 -14.83 -24.08 3.90
C GLY A 119 -14.54 -23.40 2.56
N PHE A 120 -14.15 -24.16 1.54
CA PHE A 120 -13.97 -23.64 0.19
C PHE A 120 -15.27 -23.14 -0.45
N GLN A 121 -16.36 -23.85 -0.26
CA GLN A 121 -17.68 -23.41 -0.75
C GLN A 121 -18.07 -22.05 -0.16
N GLU A 122 -17.93 -21.89 1.15
CA GLU A 122 -18.25 -20.64 1.83
C GLU A 122 -17.29 -19.52 1.44
N LEU A 123 -16.00 -19.83 1.32
CA LEU A 123 -14.98 -18.90 0.83
C LEU A 123 -15.32 -18.40 -0.57
N LEU A 124 -15.60 -19.29 -1.51
CA LEU A 124 -15.97 -18.92 -2.88
C LEU A 124 -17.26 -18.10 -2.94
N ARG A 125 -18.23 -18.42 -2.11
CA ARG A 125 -19.46 -17.62 -2.01
C ARG A 125 -19.17 -16.21 -1.53
N THR A 126 -18.27 -16.05 -0.55
CA THR A 126 -17.86 -14.73 -0.04
C THR A 126 -17.05 -13.95 -1.08
N LEU A 127 -16.10 -14.59 -1.75
CA LEU A 127 -15.27 -13.94 -2.77
C LEU A 127 -16.04 -13.53 -4.03
N ASN A 128 -17.09 -14.27 -4.39
CA ASN A 128 -17.92 -13.99 -5.57
C ASN A 128 -19.12 -13.08 -5.27
N GLN A 129 -19.25 -12.55 -4.06
CA GLN A 129 -20.29 -11.57 -3.75
C GLN A 129 -20.06 -10.30 -4.58
N PRO A 130 -21.11 -9.79 -5.27
CA PRO A 130 -20.98 -8.55 -6.02
C PRO A 130 -20.58 -7.40 -5.11
N ASP A 131 -19.44 -6.78 -5.38
CA ASP A 131 -19.01 -5.54 -4.75
C ASP A 131 -18.88 -4.45 -5.83
N SER A 132 -19.53 -3.31 -5.61
CA SER A 132 -19.49 -2.18 -6.55
C SER A 132 -18.13 -1.49 -6.60
N GLN A 133 -17.28 -1.69 -5.62
CA GLN A 133 -15.99 -1.02 -5.46
C GLN A 133 -14.79 -1.92 -5.80
N LEU A 134 -15.00 -3.24 -5.77
CA LEU A 134 -13.96 -4.23 -5.96
C LEU A 134 -14.45 -5.34 -6.88
N GLN A 135 -13.78 -5.51 -8.02
CA GLN A 135 -14.05 -6.60 -8.94
C GLN A 135 -13.02 -7.70 -8.74
N LEU A 136 -13.46 -8.83 -8.22
CA LEU A 136 -12.69 -10.07 -8.14
C LEU A 136 -13.39 -11.10 -9.02
N THR A 137 -12.65 -11.67 -9.96
CA THR A 137 -13.16 -12.73 -10.83
C THR A 137 -12.20 -13.90 -10.79
N THR A 138 -12.67 -15.03 -10.31
CA THR A 138 -11.90 -16.29 -10.29
C THR A 138 -12.71 -17.38 -10.96
N GLY A 139 -12.01 -18.30 -11.62
CA GLY A 139 -12.66 -19.44 -12.26
C GLY A 139 -11.73 -20.61 -12.47
N ASN A 140 -12.37 -21.79 -12.54
CA ASN A 140 -11.73 -23.07 -12.80
C ASN A 140 -12.48 -23.78 -13.91
N GLY A 141 -11.76 -24.23 -14.91
CA GLY A 141 -12.29 -25.06 -15.98
C GLY A 141 -11.63 -26.43 -16.01
N LEU A 142 -12.44 -27.49 -16.01
CA LEU A 142 -12.01 -28.85 -16.21
C LEU A 142 -12.33 -29.25 -17.65
N PHE A 143 -11.30 -29.58 -18.45
CA PHE A 143 -11.43 -29.96 -19.84
C PHE A 143 -10.97 -31.40 -20.01
N LEU A 144 -11.89 -32.30 -20.40
CA LEU A 144 -11.67 -33.73 -20.53
C LEU A 144 -11.88 -34.17 -21.97
N SER A 145 -11.19 -35.26 -22.35
CA SER A 145 -11.29 -35.81 -23.70
C SER A 145 -12.71 -36.27 -24.01
N GLU A 146 -13.18 -35.99 -25.24
CA GLU A 146 -14.44 -36.51 -25.74
C GLU A 146 -14.48 -38.05 -25.66
N GLY A 147 -15.64 -38.58 -25.33
CA GLY A 147 -15.87 -40.02 -25.21
C GLY A 147 -15.64 -40.58 -23.79
N LEU A 148 -15.12 -39.79 -22.83
CA LEU A 148 -15.08 -40.17 -21.44
C LEU A 148 -16.45 -40.02 -20.80
N LYS A 149 -16.94 -41.08 -20.15
CA LYS A 149 -18.13 -41.00 -19.32
C LYS A 149 -17.77 -40.54 -17.92
N LEU A 150 -18.20 -39.34 -17.59
CA LEU A 150 -17.90 -38.73 -16.30
C LEU A 150 -18.87 -39.22 -15.21
N VAL A 151 -18.39 -39.32 -13.99
CA VAL A 151 -19.19 -39.69 -12.81
C VAL A 151 -20.10 -38.53 -12.41
N ASP A 152 -21.43 -38.78 -12.40
CA ASP A 152 -22.46 -37.76 -12.13
C ASP A 152 -22.21 -37.07 -10.78
N LYS A 153 -21.86 -37.82 -9.73
CA LYS A 153 -21.57 -37.26 -8.42
C LYS A 153 -20.44 -36.23 -8.45
N PHE A 154 -19.37 -36.51 -9.20
CA PHE A 154 -18.26 -35.60 -9.36
C PHE A 154 -18.70 -34.29 -10.03
N LEU A 155 -19.50 -34.38 -11.08
CA LEU A 155 -20.03 -33.18 -11.79
C LEU A 155 -20.95 -32.36 -10.88
N GLU A 156 -21.79 -33.00 -10.08
CA GLU A 156 -22.68 -32.34 -9.12
C GLU A 156 -21.87 -31.63 -8.02
N ASP A 157 -20.85 -32.27 -7.44
CA ASP A 157 -20.01 -31.73 -6.38
C ASP A 157 -19.16 -30.57 -6.88
N VAL A 158 -18.56 -30.67 -8.07
CA VAL A 158 -17.82 -29.58 -8.72
C VAL A 158 -18.68 -28.33 -8.91
N LYS A 159 -19.91 -28.54 -9.37
CA LYS A 159 -20.85 -27.44 -9.58
C LYS A 159 -21.35 -26.84 -8.27
N LYS A 160 -21.75 -27.67 -7.33
CA LYS A 160 -22.37 -27.27 -6.06
C LYS A 160 -21.38 -26.63 -5.09
N LEU A 161 -20.21 -27.26 -4.91
CA LEU A 161 -19.23 -26.85 -3.91
C LEU A 161 -18.26 -25.80 -4.42
N TYR A 162 -17.92 -25.86 -5.71
CA TYR A 162 -16.86 -25.02 -6.31
C TYR A 162 -17.34 -24.07 -7.41
N HIS A 163 -18.65 -24.06 -7.72
CA HIS A 163 -19.24 -23.21 -8.77
C HIS A 163 -18.51 -23.31 -10.12
N SER A 164 -17.95 -24.48 -10.41
CA SER A 164 -17.11 -24.76 -11.57
C SER A 164 -17.82 -25.70 -12.55
N GLU A 165 -17.28 -25.79 -13.75
CA GLU A 165 -17.85 -26.61 -14.82
C GLU A 165 -16.77 -27.54 -15.41
N ALA A 166 -17.23 -28.71 -15.86
CA ALA A 166 -16.40 -29.65 -16.62
C ALA A 166 -16.91 -29.70 -18.07
N PHE A 167 -15.95 -29.64 -19.00
CA PHE A 167 -16.20 -29.61 -20.43
C PHE A 167 -15.56 -30.83 -21.11
N THR A 168 -16.19 -31.34 -22.15
CA THR A 168 -15.56 -32.34 -23.01
C THR A 168 -15.09 -31.67 -24.30
N VAL A 169 -13.84 -31.97 -24.69
CA VAL A 169 -13.18 -31.37 -25.85
C VAL A 169 -12.43 -32.45 -26.65
N ASN A 170 -12.27 -32.22 -27.92
CA ASN A 170 -11.47 -33.08 -28.79
C ASN A 170 -10.01 -32.63 -28.78
N PHE A 171 -9.18 -33.24 -27.91
CA PHE A 171 -7.74 -32.96 -27.89
C PHE A 171 -6.98 -33.47 -29.11
N GLY A 172 -7.59 -34.30 -29.95
CA GLY A 172 -7.02 -34.70 -31.24
C GLY A 172 -6.87 -33.52 -32.22
N ASP A 173 -7.76 -32.52 -32.12
CA ASP A 173 -7.62 -31.21 -32.71
C ASP A 173 -7.12 -30.19 -31.67
N THR A 174 -5.81 -30.14 -31.50
CA THR A 174 -5.15 -29.32 -30.47
C THR A 174 -5.41 -27.82 -30.64
N GLU A 175 -5.60 -27.33 -31.85
CA GLU A 175 -5.86 -25.90 -32.10
C GLU A 175 -7.28 -25.52 -31.73
N GLU A 176 -8.27 -26.35 -32.08
CA GLU A 176 -9.65 -26.09 -31.67
C GLU A 176 -9.84 -26.27 -30.17
N ALA A 177 -9.22 -27.29 -29.53
CA ALA A 177 -9.24 -27.50 -28.09
C ALA A 177 -8.60 -26.30 -27.34
N LYS A 178 -7.45 -25.84 -27.81
CA LYS A 178 -6.77 -24.63 -27.28
C LYS A 178 -7.66 -23.40 -27.38
N LYS A 179 -8.32 -23.21 -28.51
CA LYS A 179 -9.23 -22.10 -28.73
C LYS A 179 -10.40 -22.14 -27.74
N GLN A 180 -11.05 -23.29 -27.59
CA GLN A 180 -12.18 -23.45 -26.67
C GLN A 180 -11.78 -23.16 -25.21
N ILE A 181 -10.61 -23.62 -24.78
CA ILE A 181 -10.07 -23.34 -23.44
C ILE A 181 -9.79 -21.84 -23.28
N ASN A 182 -9.13 -21.21 -24.24
CA ASN A 182 -8.80 -19.79 -24.16
C ASN A 182 -10.06 -18.91 -24.23
N ASP A 183 -11.03 -19.23 -25.08
CA ASP A 183 -12.31 -18.53 -25.19
C ASP A 183 -13.10 -18.59 -23.85
N TYR A 184 -13.05 -19.73 -23.16
CA TYR A 184 -13.65 -19.87 -21.82
C TYR A 184 -13.05 -18.89 -20.82
N VAL A 185 -11.71 -18.81 -20.76
CA VAL A 185 -10.97 -17.91 -19.87
C VAL A 185 -11.18 -16.45 -20.25
N GLU A 186 -11.10 -16.13 -21.52
CA GLU A 186 -11.31 -14.77 -22.04
C GLU A 186 -12.71 -14.26 -21.72
N LYS A 187 -13.73 -15.08 -21.93
CA LYS A 187 -15.11 -14.78 -21.58
C LYS A 187 -15.28 -14.59 -20.07
N GLY A 188 -14.72 -15.48 -19.24
CA GLY A 188 -14.79 -15.41 -17.79
C GLY A 188 -14.10 -14.19 -17.22
N THR A 189 -13.06 -13.68 -17.87
CA THR A 189 -12.29 -12.50 -17.46
C THR A 189 -12.62 -11.23 -18.22
N GLN A 190 -13.67 -11.24 -19.04
CA GLN A 190 -14.07 -10.08 -19.87
C GLN A 190 -12.91 -9.55 -20.74
N GLY A 191 -12.14 -10.46 -21.35
CA GLY A 191 -11.01 -10.11 -22.21
C GLY A 191 -9.74 -9.69 -21.47
N LYS A 192 -9.67 -9.83 -20.15
CA LYS A 192 -8.49 -9.43 -19.36
C LYS A 192 -7.38 -10.48 -19.37
N ILE A 193 -7.76 -11.75 -19.51
CA ILE A 193 -6.82 -12.85 -19.65
C ILE A 193 -7.09 -13.51 -21.00
N VAL A 194 -6.15 -13.37 -21.90
CA VAL A 194 -6.16 -13.98 -23.25
C VAL A 194 -5.00 -14.96 -23.37
N ASP A 195 -5.11 -15.92 -24.25
CA ASP A 195 -4.06 -16.89 -24.61
C ASP A 195 -3.42 -17.56 -23.37
N LEU A 196 -4.24 -18.06 -22.46
CA LEU A 196 -3.78 -18.76 -21.24
C LEU A 196 -3.01 -20.01 -21.62
N VAL A 197 -3.58 -20.84 -22.51
CA VAL A 197 -2.95 -22.04 -23.02
C VAL A 197 -2.34 -21.75 -24.37
N LYS A 198 -1.02 -21.86 -24.48
CA LYS A 198 -0.27 -21.62 -25.73
C LYS A 198 -0.03 -22.89 -26.52
N GLU A 199 0.21 -24.00 -25.84
CA GLU A 199 0.53 -25.28 -26.40
C GLU A 199 -0.25 -26.38 -25.70
N LEU A 200 -0.80 -27.30 -26.48
CA LEU A 200 -1.43 -28.54 -26.05
C LEU A 200 -0.81 -29.72 -26.78
N ASP A 201 -0.46 -30.75 -26.04
CA ASP A 201 0.00 -32.00 -26.62
C ASP A 201 -1.20 -32.83 -27.13
N ARG A 202 -1.01 -33.57 -28.21
CA ARG A 202 -2.08 -34.41 -28.81
C ARG A 202 -2.51 -35.57 -27.92
N ASP A 203 -1.68 -35.94 -26.96
CA ASP A 203 -1.94 -36.97 -25.94
C ASP A 203 -2.55 -36.41 -24.67
N THR A 204 -2.92 -35.12 -24.67
CA THR A 204 -3.66 -34.51 -23.57
C THR A 204 -5.03 -35.18 -23.46
N VAL A 205 -5.40 -35.62 -22.26
CA VAL A 205 -6.70 -36.24 -21.96
C VAL A 205 -7.47 -35.48 -20.91
N PHE A 206 -6.77 -34.71 -20.10
CA PHE A 206 -7.35 -33.88 -19.05
C PHE A 206 -6.52 -32.61 -18.80
N ALA A 207 -7.15 -31.46 -18.90
CA ALA A 207 -6.55 -30.18 -18.62
C ALA A 207 -7.36 -29.41 -17.57
N LEU A 208 -6.66 -28.85 -16.59
CA LEU A 208 -7.18 -27.94 -15.59
C LEU A 208 -6.66 -26.53 -15.89
N VAL A 209 -7.57 -25.59 -16.04
CA VAL A 209 -7.23 -24.17 -16.18
C VAL A 209 -7.80 -23.40 -15.02
N ASN A 210 -6.96 -22.56 -14.44
CA ASN A 210 -7.30 -21.73 -13.32
C ASN A 210 -6.89 -20.30 -13.60
N TYR A 211 -7.76 -19.37 -13.35
CA TYR A 211 -7.49 -17.95 -13.57
C TYR A 211 -8.09 -17.09 -12.46
N ILE A 212 -7.45 -15.95 -12.27
CA ILE A 212 -7.95 -14.90 -11.37
C ILE A 212 -7.58 -13.52 -11.90
N PHE A 213 -8.52 -12.62 -11.81
CA PHE A 213 -8.37 -11.21 -12.16
C PHE A 213 -8.90 -10.35 -11.03
N PHE A 214 -8.14 -9.31 -10.69
CA PHE A 214 -8.50 -8.37 -9.65
C PHE A 214 -8.44 -6.94 -10.18
N LYS A 215 -9.46 -6.16 -9.84
CA LYS A 215 -9.54 -4.74 -10.08
C LYS A 215 -10.18 -4.06 -8.86
N GLY A 216 -9.41 -3.22 -8.17
CA GLY A 216 -9.85 -2.51 -6.98
C GLY A 216 -9.43 -1.05 -6.99
N LYS A 217 -10.12 -0.21 -6.23
CA LYS A 217 -9.79 1.20 -6.02
C LYS A 217 -9.13 1.36 -4.66
N TRP A 218 -8.05 2.14 -4.58
CA TRP A 218 -7.48 2.48 -3.30
C TRP A 218 -8.49 3.27 -2.43
N GLU A 219 -8.57 2.97 -1.16
CA GLU A 219 -9.31 3.81 -0.20
C GLU A 219 -8.79 5.25 -0.24
N ARG A 220 -7.47 5.40 -0.41
CA ARG A 220 -6.79 6.67 -0.56
C ARG A 220 -5.86 6.64 -1.77
N PRO A 221 -6.30 7.15 -2.92
CA PRO A 221 -5.55 7.11 -4.17
C PRO A 221 -4.32 8.02 -4.14
N PHE A 222 -3.42 7.82 -5.11
CA PHE A 222 -2.34 8.75 -5.44
C PHE A 222 -2.84 9.79 -6.44
N GLU A 223 -2.21 10.97 -6.45
CA GLU A 223 -2.47 11.99 -7.46
C GLU A 223 -1.60 11.71 -8.71
N VAL A 224 -2.24 11.66 -9.87
CA VAL A 224 -1.53 11.38 -11.14
C VAL A 224 -0.43 12.40 -11.43
N LYS A 225 -0.64 13.67 -11.05
CA LYS A 225 0.33 14.75 -11.22
C LYS A 225 1.63 14.56 -10.42
N ASP A 226 1.57 13.77 -9.34
CA ASP A 226 2.70 13.52 -8.45
C ASP A 226 3.44 12.21 -8.83
N THR A 227 3.04 11.54 -9.92
CA THR A 227 3.75 10.40 -10.50
C THR A 227 4.86 10.90 -11.40
N GLU A 228 6.09 10.52 -11.09
CA GLU A 228 7.29 10.92 -11.83
C GLU A 228 8.15 9.70 -12.16
N GLU A 229 8.95 9.81 -13.22
CA GLU A 229 9.94 8.79 -13.58
C GLU A 229 11.09 8.79 -12.55
N GLU A 230 11.27 7.66 -11.86
CA GLU A 230 12.36 7.45 -10.90
C GLU A 230 13.16 6.18 -11.21
N ASP A 231 14.34 6.08 -10.61
CA ASP A 231 15.19 4.92 -10.71
C ASP A 231 14.68 3.79 -9.81
N PHE A 232 14.57 2.59 -10.40
CA PHE A 232 14.34 1.35 -9.68
C PHE A 232 15.57 0.45 -9.82
N HIS A 233 16.16 0.06 -8.71
CA HIS A 233 17.37 -0.75 -8.63
C HIS A 233 17.00 -2.23 -8.66
N VAL A 234 17.07 -2.85 -9.82
CA VAL A 234 16.79 -4.28 -10.01
C VAL A 234 17.81 -5.13 -9.26
N ASP A 235 19.06 -4.75 -9.36
CA ASP A 235 20.22 -5.31 -8.64
C ASP A 235 21.32 -4.25 -8.49
N GLN A 236 22.48 -4.65 -8.00
CA GLN A 236 23.62 -3.73 -7.78
C GLN A 236 24.17 -3.08 -9.07
N VAL A 237 23.83 -3.60 -10.24
CA VAL A 237 24.36 -3.17 -11.54
C VAL A 237 23.26 -2.61 -12.44
N THR A 238 22.05 -3.13 -12.30
CA THR A 238 20.93 -2.86 -13.22
C THR A 238 19.94 -1.89 -12.58
N THR A 239 19.75 -0.75 -13.20
CA THR A 239 18.73 0.24 -12.82
C THR A 239 17.81 0.48 -14.01
N VAL A 240 16.52 0.57 -13.76
CA VAL A 240 15.49 0.86 -14.77
C VAL A 240 14.67 2.08 -14.34
N LYS A 241 14.17 2.84 -15.32
CA LYS A 241 13.25 3.94 -15.07
C LYS A 241 11.82 3.41 -14.95
N VAL A 242 11.11 3.86 -13.92
CA VAL A 242 9.72 3.48 -13.68
C VAL A 242 8.88 4.68 -13.27
N PRO A 243 7.61 4.76 -13.67
CA PRO A 243 6.70 5.76 -13.12
C PRO A 243 6.46 5.45 -11.65
N MET A 244 6.92 6.34 -10.77
CA MET A 244 6.82 6.23 -9.33
C MET A 244 5.71 7.14 -8.81
N MET A 245 4.68 6.54 -8.24
CA MET A 245 3.56 7.23 -7.61
C MET A 245 4.00 7.76 -6.25
N LYS A 246 3.74 9.03 -5.97
CA LYS A 246 4.15 9.69 -4.74
C LYS A 246 2.95 10.19 -3.95
N ARG A 247 3.00 10.03 -2.64
CA ARG A 247 2.04 10.64 -1.73
C ARG A 247 2.66 10.88 -0.37
N LEU A 248 2.52 12.11 0.11
CA LEU A 248 2.77 12.47 1.50
C LEU A 248 1.44 12.36 2.27
N GLY A 249 1.42 11.62 3.38
CA GLY A 249 0.19 11.41 4.15
C GLY A 249 0.36 10.47 5.32
N MET A 250 -0.78 10.08 5.89
CA MET A 250 -0.85 9.12 6.99
C MET A 250 -1.06 7.71 6.43
N PHE A 251 -0.13 6.82 6.71
CA PHE A 251 -0.14 5.43 6.27
C PHE A 251 -0.07 4.48 7.45
N ASN A 252 -0.65 3.29 7.30
CA ASN A 252 -0.33 2.18 8.16
C ASN A 252 1.02 1.62 7.68
N ILE A 253 2.10 2.18 8.20
CA ILE A 253 3.48 1.87 7.82
C ILE A 253 4.36 1.78 9.06
N GLN A 254 5.21 0.74 9.12
CA GLN A 254 6.16 0.55 10.21
C GLN A 254 7.38 -0.24 9.75
N HIS A 255 8.52 -0.02 10.39
CA HIS A 255 9.68 -0.89 10.23
C HIS A 255 9.60 -2.06 11.20
N CYS A 256 9.60 -3.28 10.68
CA CYS A 256 9.57 -4.51 11.47
C CYS A 256 10.99 -5.08 11.62
N LYS A 257 11.53 -5.03 12.84
CA LYS A 257 12.88 -5.54 13.13
C LYS A 257 13.01 -7.04 12.83
N LYS A 258 11.98 -7.84 13.16
CA LYS A 258 12.00 -9.29 12.91
C LYS A 258 12.13 -9.60 11.43
N LEU A 259 11.45 -8.87 10.56
CA LEU A 259 11.50 -9.03 9.11
C LEU A 259 12.66 -8.23 8.47
N SER A 260 13.33 -7.37 9.22
CA SER A 260 14.29 -6.38 8.68
C SER A 260 13.72 -5.67 7.45
N SER A 261 12.50 -5.14 7.58
CA SER A 261 11.74 -4.62 6.44
C SER A 261 10.77 -3.52 6.86
N TRP A 262 10.52 -2.57 5.96
CA TRP A 262 9.36 -1.71 6.03
C TRP A 262 8.11 -2.50 5.61
N VAL A 263 7.05 -2.35 6.37
CA VAL A 263 5.75 -2.98 6.11
C VAL A 263 4.71 -1.89 5.94
N LEU A 264 4.06 -1.88 4.78
CA LEU A 264 3.03 -0.93 4.40
C LEU A 264 1.72 -1.66 4.14
N LEU A 265 0.65 -1.25 4.80
CA LEU A 265 -0.70 -1.73 4.53
C LEU A 265 -1.49 -0.66 3.77
N MET A 266 -2.06 -1.03 2.63
CA MET A 266 -2.92 -0.18 1.82
C MET A 266 -4.27 -0.85 1.60
N LYS A 267 -5.33 -0.20 2.08
CA LYS A 267 -6.71 -0.69 1.93
C LYS A 267 -7.27 -0.28 0.55
N TYR A 268 -7.97 -1.21 -0.07
CA TYR A 268 -8.87 -0.91 -1.20
C TYR A 268 -10.25 -0.50 -0.68
N LEU A 269 -10.99 0.22 -1.49
CA LEU A 269 -12.44 0.33 -1.31
C LEU A 269 -13.04 -1.06 -1.53
N GLY A 270 -13.88 -1.52 -0.61
CA GLY A 270 -14.29 -2.92 -0.53
C GLY A 270 -13.39 -3.73 0.40
N ASN A 271 -13.47 -5.06 0.32
CA ASN A 271 -12.93 -5.96 1.33
C ASN A 271 -11.52 -6.51 0.98
N ALA A 272 -10.59 -5.69 0.49
CA ALA A 272 -9.23 -6.13 0.22
C ALA A 272 -8.17 -5.18 0.80
N THR A 273 -7.04 -5.75 1.23
CA THR A 273 -5.87 -5.02 1.71
C THR A 273 -4.61 -5.56 1.03
N ALA A 274 -3.80 -4.66 0.50
CA ALA A 274 -2.45 -4.98 0.04
C ALA A 274 -1.44 -4.70 1.14
N ILE A 275 -0.53 -5.64 1.36
CA ILE A 275 0.59 -5.52 2.29
C ILE A 275 1.87 -5.56 1.46
N PHE A 276 2.67 -4.50 1.54
CA PHE A 276 3.95 -4.39 0.85
C PHE A 276 5.10 -4.50 1.85
N PHE A 277 6.09 -5.29 1.52
CA PHE A 277 7.27 -5.52 2.33
C PHE A 277 8.51 -5.06 1.57
N LEU A 278 9.13 -3.98 2.03
CA LEU A 278 10.38 -3.47 1.47
C LEU A 278 11.54 -3.91 2.38
N PRO A 279 12.31 -4.93 1.99
CA PRO A 279 13.42 -5.41 2.82
C PRO A 279 14.55 -4.39 2.90
N ASP A 280 15.24 -4.38 4.03
CA ASP A 280 16.51 -3.68 4.18
C ASP A 280 17.54 -4.25 3.20
N GLU A 281 18.64 -3.53 2.97
CA GLU A 281 19.66 -3.98 2.03
C GLU A 281 20.18 -5.38 2.37
N GLY A 282 20.17 -6.27 1.37
CA GLY A 282 20.60 -7.67 1.53
C GLY A 282 19.68 -8.56 2.38
N LYS A 283 18.48 -8.08 2.78
CA LYS A 283 17.56 -8.82 3.66
C LYS A 283 16.36 -9.45 2.95
N LEU A 284 16.33 -9.45 1.63
CA LEU A 284 15.21 -10.04 0.88
C LEU A 284 15.01 -11.53 1.23
N GLN A 285 16.05 -12.33 1.23
CA GLN A 285 15.95 -13.75 1.57
C GLN A 285 15.56 -13.99 3.04
N HIS A 286 16.03 -13.13 3.95
CA HIS A 286 15.60 -13.16 5.35
C HIS A 286 14.10 -12.91 5.47
N LEU A 287 13.59 -11.87 4.80
CA LEU A 287 12.15 -11.58 4.73
C LEU A 287 11.36 -12.78 4.20
N GLU A 288 11.78 -13.37 3.08
CA GLU A 288 11.11 -14.51 2.44
C GLU A 288 11.01 -15.73 3.36
N ASN A 289 12.02 -15.96 4.19
CA ASN A 289 12.06 -17.07 5.14
C ASN A 289 11.23 -16.82 6.42
N GLU A 290 11.15 -15.57 6.87
CA GLU A 290 10.49 -15.22 8.14
C GLU A 290 8.98 -14.91 8.02
N LEU A 291 8.45 -14.78 6.79
CA LEU A 291 7.02 -14.55 6.59
C LEU A 291 6.19 -15.74 7.04
N THR A 292 5.27 -15.51 7.97
CA THR A 292 4.33 -16.50 8.51
C THR A 292 2.94 -15.90 8.65
N HIS A 293 1.93 -16.77 8.74
CA HIS A 293 0.53 -16.37 8.96
C HIS A 293 0.37 -15.50 10.22
N ASP A 294 1.00 -15.89 11.33
CA ASP A 294 0.91 -15.14 12.60
C ASP A 294 1.44 -13.71 12.49
N ILE A 295 2.52 -13.51 11.74
CA ILE A 295 3.09 -12.19 11.50
C ILE A 295 2.12 -11.34 10.69
N ILE A 296 1.54 -11.90 9.65
CA ILE A 296 0.56 -11.20 8.80
C ILE A 296 -0.68 -10.80 9.61
N THR A 297 -1.20 -11.72 10.42
CA THR A 297 -2.37 -11.43 11.28
C THR A 297 -2.12 -10.27 12.21
N LYS A 298 -0.93 -10.21 12.85
CA LYS A 298 -0.55 -9.08 13.72
C LYS A 298 -0.49 -7.74 12.97
N PHE A 299 -0.05 -7.73 11.71
CA PHE A 299 -0.07 -6.50 10.91
C PHE A 299 -1.50 -6.07 10.56
N LEU A 300 -2.37 -7.02 10.23
CA LEU A 300 -3.77 -6.73 9.90
C LEU A 300 -4.57 -6.20 11.09
N GLU A 301 -4.20 -6.58 12.31
CA GLU A 301 -4.82 -6.11 13.56
C GLU A 301 -4.31 -4.72 14.00
N ASN A 302 -3.15 -4.31 13.49
CA ASN A 302 -2.56 -3.01 13.82
C ASN A 302 -3.10 -1.92 12.89
N GLU A 303 -3.84 -0.96 13.45
CA GLU A 303 -4.38 0.20 12.72
C GLU A 303 -3.58 1.50 12.93
N ASP A 304 -2.41 1.43 13.56
CA ASP A 304 -1.56 2.59 13.81
C ASP A 304 -1.14 3.24 12.48
N ARG A 305 -1.48 4.52 12.35
CA ARG A 305 -1.10 5.32 11.18
C ARG A 305 0.04 6.27 11.54
N ARG A 306 1.02 6.35 10.65
CA ARG A 306 2.18 7.24 10.76
C ARG A 306 2.32 8.08 9.50
N SER A 307 2.84 9.28 9.66
CA SER A 307 3.17 10.11 8.52
C SER A 307 4.36 9.54 7.77
N ALA A 308 4.26 9.48 6.45
CA ALA A 308 5.35 9.07 5.57
C ALA A 308 5.26 9.78 4.20
N SER A 309 6.39 9.95 3.55
CA SER A 309 6.46 10.22 2.12
C SER A 309 6.64 8.89 1.41
N LEU A 310 5.57 8.39 0.80
CA LEU A 310 5.55 7.09 0.16
C LEU A 310 5.78 7.22 -1.34
N HIS A 311 6.71 6.40 -1.86
CA HIS A 311 6.96 6.23 -3.28
C HIS A 311 6.74 4.76 -3.65
N LEU A 312 5.74 4.49 -4.48
CA LEU A 312 5.36 3.13 -4.91
C LEU A 312 5.33 3.07 -6.45
N PRO A 313 6.00 2.09 -7.09
CA PRO A 313 6.00 2.03 -8.54
C PRO A 313 4.63 1.67 -9.10
N LYS A 314 4.23 2.37 -10.15
CA LYS A 314 3.13 1.94 -11.01
C LYS A 314 3.59 0.73 -11.82
N LEU A 315 2.84 -0.36 -11.77
CA LEU A 315 3.22 -1.58 -12.45
C LEU A 315 2.02 -2.41 -12.89
N SER A 316 2.25 -3.23 -13.90
CA SER A 316 1.35 -4.32 -14.28
C SER A 316 2.13 -5.63 -14.25
N ILE A 317 1.69 -6.57 -13.43
CA ILE A 317 2.38 -7.84 -13.23
C ILE A 317 1.47 -9.00 -13.63
N THR A 318 2.06 -9.97 -14.32
CA THR A 318 1.37 -11.19 -14.74
C THR A 318 2.23 -12.38 -14.36
N GLY A 319 1.61 -13.39 -13.74
CA GLY A 319 2.21 -14.69 -13.50
C GLY A 319 1.48 -15.76 -14.31
N THR A 320 2.23 -16.60 -15.01
CA THR A 320 1.71 -17.78 -15.70
C THR A 320 2.57 -18.98 -15.34
N TYR A 321 1.94 -20.02 -14.79
CA TYR A 321 2.63 -21.18 -14.26
C TYR A 321 2.05 -22.48 -14.79
N ASP A 322 2.95 -23.39 -15.18
CA ASP A 322 2.63 -24.80 -15.28
C ASP A 322 2.67 -25.40 -13.86
N LEU A 323 1.48 -25.71 -13.34
CA LEU A 323 1.33 -26.17 -11.97
C LEU A 323 1.91 -27.54 -11.71
N LYS A 324 2.11 -28.38 -12.74
CA LYS A 324 2.74 -29.68 -12.59
C LYS A 324 4.15 -29.57 -12.01
N SER A 325 4.97 -28.67 -12.54
CA SER A 325 6.34 -28.50 -12.07
C SER A 325 6.40 -27.86 -10.70
N VAL A 326 5.53 -26.91 -10.42
CA VAL A 326 5.55 -26.11 -9.18
C VAL A 326 5.00 -26.92 -8.01
N LEU A 327 3.82 -27.55 -8.17
CA LEU A 327 3.16 -28.32 -7.13
C LEU A 327 3.85 -29.67 -6.88
N GLY A 328 4.55 -30.22 -7.89
CA GLY A 328 5.37 -31.39 -7.71
C GLY A 328 6.43 -31.26 -6.62
N GLN A 329 6.95 -30.04 -6.42
CA GLN A 329 7.90 -29.75 -5.33
C GLN A 329 7.23 -29.64 -3.95
N LEU A 330 5.92 -29.47 -3.91
CA LEU A 330 5.12 -29.50 -2.69
C LEU A 330 4.54 -30.89 -2.39
N GLY A 331 4.98 -31.93 -3.13
CA GLY A 331 4.57 -33.31 -2.94
C GLY A 331 3.34 -33.74 -3.74
N ILE A 332 2.73 -32.85 -4.55
CA ILE A 332 1.59 -33.20 -5.42
C ILE A 332 2.14 -33.73 -6.74
N THR A 333 2.34 -35.04 -6.84
CA THR A 333 3.00 -35.69 -7.98
C THR A 333 2.15 -36.73 -8.67
N LYS A 334 1.46 -37.57 -7.92
CA LYS A 334 0.72 -38.76 -8.44
C LYS A 334 -0.36 -38.37 -9.44
N VAL A 335 -1.09 -37.29 -9.20
CA VAL A 335 -2.19 -36.82 -10.08
C VAL A 335 -1.72 -36.55 -11.51
N PHE A 336 -0.44 -36.21 -11.69
CA PHE A 336 0.21 -35.98 -12.99
C PHE A 336 0.88 -37.21 -13.62
N SER A 337 0.90 -38.32 -12.89
CA SER A 337 1.59 -39.54 -13.29
C SER A 337 0.63 -40.60 -13.82
N ASN A 338 1.19 -41.63 -14.45
CA ASN A 338 0.40 -42.79 -14.91
C ASN A 338 -0.15 -43.62 -13.72
N GLY A 339 0.32 -43.39 -12.51
CA GLY A 339 -0.17 -44.00 -11.27
C GLY A 339 -1.28 -43.24 -10.59
N ALA A 340 -1.85 -42.21 -11.25
CA ALA A 340 -2.95 -41.41 -10.73
C ALA A 340 -4.22 -42.25 -10.57
N ASP A 341 -4.91 -42.09 -9.45
CA ASP A 341 -6.25 -42.63 -9.23
C ASP A 341 -7.28 -41.49 -9.33
N LEU A 342 -7.84 -41.36 -10.52
CA LEU A 342 -8.91 -40.42 -10.86
C LEU A 342 -10.24 -41.15 -11.14
N SER A 343 -10.44 -42.32 -10.52
CA SER A 343 -11.63 -43.13 -10.69
C SER A 343 -12.91 -42.48 -10.13
N GLY A 344 -12.78 -41.36 -9.39
CA GLY A 344 -13.90 -40.53 -9.02
C GLY A 344 -14.35 -39.58 -10.13
N VAL A 345 -13.49 -39.33 -11.15
CA VAL A 345 -13.83 -38.51 -12.34
C VAL A 345 -14.46 -39.39 -13.41
N THR A 346 -13.83 -40.53 -13.71
CA THR A 346 -14.34 -41.53 -14.68
C THR A 346 -13.88 -42.93 -14.28
N GLU A 347 -14.77 -43.90 -14.44
CA GLU A 347 -14.48 -45.30 -14.14
C GLU A 347 -14.04 -46.08 -15.40
N GLU A 348 -14.15 -45.50 -16.59
CA GLU A 348 -14.01 -46.23 -17.87
C GLU A 348 -12.54 -46.38 -18.32
N ALA A 349 -11.63 -45.51 -17.86
CA ALA A 349 -10.22 -45.57 -18.28
C ALA A 349 -9.29 -44.97 -17.22
N PRO A 350 -8.02 -45.42 -17.17
CA PRO A 350 -7.00 -44.72 -16.41
C PRO A 350 -6.85 -43.27 -16.90
N LEU A 351 -6.97 -42.33 -15.97
CA LEU A 351 -6.89 -40.88 -16.24
C LEU A 351 -5.77 -40.27 -15.41
N LYS A 352 -5.07 -39.29 -16.00
CA LYS A 352 -4.12 -38.43 -15.28
C LYS A 352 -4.36 -36.98 -15.67
N LEU A 353 -4.00 -36.06 -14.80
CA LEU A 353 -3.97 -34.64 -15.14
C LEU A 353 -2.79 -34.36 -16.07
N SER A 354 -3.07 -34.12 -17.35
CA SER A 354 -2.02 -33.94 -18.37
C SER A 354 -1.44 -32.53 -18.37
N LYS A 355 -2.31 -31.54 -18.12
CA LYS A 355 -1.99 -30.11 -18.15
C LYS A 355 -2.70 -29.39 -17.00
N ALA A 356 -1.98 -28.56 -16.26
CA ALA A 356 -2.55 -27.66 -15.26
C ALA A 356 -1.88 -26.30 -15.37
N VAL A 357 -2.66 -25.26 -15.66
CA VAL A 357 -2.15 -23.89 -15.87
C VAL A 357 -2.87 -22.91 -14.98
N HIS A 358 -2.10 -22.05 -14.36
CA HIS A 358 -2.59 -20.90 -13.59
C HIS A 358 -2.12 -19.60 -14.22
N LYS A 359 -3.01 -18.62 -14.32
CA LYS A 359 -2.66 -17.24 -14.73
C LYS A 359 -3.33 -16.23 -13.82
N ALA A 360 -2.52 -15.30 -13.33
CA ALA A 360 -2.95 -14.18 -12.53
C ALA A 360 -2.47 -12.87 -13.14
N VAL A 361 -3.29 -11.84 -13.10
CA VAL A 361 -2.98 -10.49 -13.60
C VAL A 361 -3.36 -9.46 -12.57
N LEU A 362 -2.45 -8.53 -12.27
CA LEU A 362 -2.67 -7.40 -11.38
C LEU A 362 -2.07 -6.13 -11.98
N THR A 363 -2.82 -5.05 -11.90
CA THR A 363 -2.32 -3.71 -12.21
C THR A 363 -2.38 -2.86 -10.95
N ILE A 364 -1.29 -2.18 -10.63
CA ILE A 364 -1.17 -1.21 -9.54
C ILE A 364 -0.93 0.16 -10.18
N ASP A 365 -1.88 1.07 -10.00
CA ASP A 365 -1.82 2.44 -10.50
C ASP A 365 -2.29 3.46 -9.46
N GLU A 366 -2.31 4.74 -9.82
CA GLU A 366 -2.64 5.84 -8.91
C GLU A 366 -4.07 5.77 -8.37
N LYS A 367 -4.98 5.30 -9.18
CA LYS A 367 -6.42 5.29 -8.86
C LYS A 367 -6.84 4.03 -8.15
N GLY A 368 -6.05 2.99 -8.25
CA GLY A 368 -6.58 1.66 -8.08
C GLY A 368 -7.66 1.32 -9.12
N THR A 369 -7.99 2.12 -10.07
CA THR A 369 -8.97 2.18 -11.17
C THR A 369 -10.24 3.02 -10.89
N GLU A 370 -10.29 4.20 -11.51
CA GLU A 370 -11.37 5.20 -11.62
C GLU A 370 -11.65 6.12 -10.43
N ALA A 371 -11.71 7.42 -10.76
CA ALA A 371 -11.76 8.54 -9.84
C ALA A 371 -13.09 8.70 -9.10
N ALA A 372 -12.99 8.93 -7.80
CA ALA A 372 -13.88 9.85 -7.11
C ALA A 372 -12.98 10.80 -6.31
N GLY A 373 -12.95 12.07 -6.72
CA GLY A 373 -12.21 13.10 -6.01
C GLY A 373 -12.85 13.36 -4.65
N ALA A 374 -12.22 12.84 -3.61
CA ALA A 374 -12.42 13.31 -2.26
C ALA A 374 -11.08 13.90 -1.80
N MET A 375 -11.06 15.21 -1.64
CA MET A 375 -9.95 15.92 -1.03
C MET A 375 -9.94 15.57 0.46
N PHE A 376 -9.06 14.66 0.87
CA PHE A 376 -8.79 14.43 2.28
C PHE A 376 -7.68 15.37 2.73
N LEU A 377 -8.05 16.36 3.55
CA LEU A 377 -7.08 17.18 4.28
C LEU A 377 -6.54 16.33 5.44
N GLU A 378 -5.39 15.73 5.25
CA GLU A 378 -4.66 15.06 6.33
C GLU A 378 -3.84 16.10 7.11
N ALA A 379 -3.95 16.09 8.46
CA ALA A 379 -3.08 16.87 9.31
C ALA A 379 -1.67 16.28 9.22
N ILE A 380 -0.73 17.03 8.66
CA ILE A 380 0.67 16.63 8.56
C ILE A 380 1.35 16.99 9.89
N PRO A 381 2.02 16.05 10.58
CA PRO A 381 2.79 16.35 11.79
C PRO A 381 3.92 17.34 11.51
N MET A 382 4.32 18.10 12.51
CA MET A 382 5.37 19.13 12.40
C MET A 382 6.79 18.57 12.21
N SER A 383 6.98 17.24 12.14
CA SER A 383 8.25 16.59 11.86
C SER A 383 8.30 16.13 10.40
N ILE A 384 9.49 16.14 9.79
CA ILE A 384 9.66 15.56 8.45
C ILE A 384 9.36 14.06 8.53
N PRO A 385 8.36 13.58 7.80
CA PRO A 385 8.03 12.17 7.80
C PRO A 385 9.12 11.35 7.09
N PRO A 386 9.35 10.10 7.48
CA PRO A 386 10.28 9.23 6.78
C PRO A 386 9.86 9.07 5.31
N GLU A 387 10.85 9.07 4.44
CA GLU A 387 10.66 8.74 3.04
C GLU A 387 10.84 7.24 2.86
N VAL A 388 9.82 6.57 2.35
CA VAL A 388 9.84 5.14 2.08
C VAL A 388 9.65 4.91 0.59
N LYS A 389 10.72 4.46 -0.07
CA LYS A 389 10.78 4.26 -1.53
C LYS A 389 10.82 2.78 -1.88
N PHE A 390 9.79 2.30 -2.56
CA PHE A 390 9.77 0.97 -3.15
C PHE A 390 10.51 0.97 -4.50
N ASN A 391 11.77 1.32 -4.46
CA ASN A 391 12.66 1.47 -5.63
C ASN A 391 13.71 0.34 -5.76
N LYS A 392 13.49 -0.77 -5.09
CA LYS A 392 14.30 -2.01 -5.13
C LYS A 392 13.38 -3.21 -4.95
N PRO A 393 13.83 -4.45 -5.16
CA PRO A 393 12.99 -5.64 -5.04
C PRO A 393 12.20 -5.70 -3.74
N PHE A 394 10.91 -5.94 -3.85
CA PHE A 394 9.98 -6.02 -2.73
C PHE A 394 8.98 -7.16 -2.90
N VAL A 395 8.42 -7.60 -1.77
CA VAL A 395 7.38 -8.63 -1.71
C VAL A 395 6.04 -7.99 -1.40
N PHE A 396 4.96 -8.53 -1.91
CA PHE A 396 3.63 -8.09 -1.56
C PHE A 396 2.64 -9.25 -1.42
N LEU A 397 1.61 -9.02 -0.61
CA LEU A 397 0.54 -9.95 -0.33
C LEU A 397 -0.78 -9.19 -0.37
N MET A 398 -1.78 -9.72 -1.06
CA MET A 398 -3.14 -9.18 -1.03
C MET A 398 -4.06 -10.13 -0.29
N ILE A 399 -4.82 -9.59 0.65
CA ILE A 399 -5.69 -10.35 1.53
C ILE A 399 -7.13 -9.85 1.40
N GLU A 400 -8.09 -10.76 1.33
CA GLU A 400 -9.50 -10.46 1.51
C GLU A 400 -9.79 -10.30 3.02
N GLN A 401 -10.40 -9.17 3.40
CA GLN A 401 -10.47 -8.75 4.82
C GLN A 401 -11.39 -9.60 5.68
N ASN A 402 -12.51 -10.09 5.13
CA ASN A 402 -13.48 -10.87 5.90
C ASN A 402 -12.98 -12.28 6.18
N THR A 403 -12.45 -12.94 5.16
CA THR A 403 -11.99 -14.32 5.23
C THR A 403 -10.52 -14.45 5.63
N LYS A 404 -9.77 -13.34 5.64
CA LYS A 404 -8.29 -13.32 5.82
C LYS A 404 -7.53 -14.18 4.80
N SER A 405 -8.16 -14.50 3.68
CA SER A 405 -7.58 -15.39 2.66
C SER A 405 -6.57 -14.66 1.78
N PRO A 406 -5.43 -15.31 1.44
CA PRO A 406 -4.40 -14.74 0.58
C PRO A 406 -4.86 -14.79 -0.89
N LEU A 407 -5.36 -13.66 -1.39
CA LEU A 407 -5.82 -13.53 -2.79
C LEU A 407 -4.66 -13.63 -3.77
N PHE A 408 -3.59 -12.90 -3.50
CA PHE A 408 -2.40 -12.84 -4.33
C PHE A 408 -1.15 -12.74 -3.49
N MET A 409 -0.07 -13.31 -3.99
CA MET A 409 1.27 -13.15 -3.45
C MET A 409 2.25 -12.95 -4.60
N GLY A 410 3.22 -12.03 -4.39
CA GLY A 410 4.19 -11.72 -5.42
C GLY A 410 5.46 -11.09 -4.92
N LYS A 411 6.45 -11.10 -5.82
CA LYS A 411 7.72 -10.39 -5.69
C LYS A 411 7.96 -9.58 -6.95
N VAL A 412 8.25 -8.30 -6.78
CA VAL A 412 8.63 -7.42 -7.87
C VAL A 412 10.15 -7.25 -7.82
N VAL A 413 10.84 -7.83 -8.79
CA VAL A 413 12.29 -7.67 -8.98
C VAL A 413 12.57 -6.61 -10.04
N ASN A 414 11.74 -6.57 -11.10
CA ASN A 414 11.83 -5.59 -12.16
C ASN A 414 10.42 -5.17 -12.63
N PRO A 415 9.97 -3.95 -12.29
CA PRO A 415 8.64 -3.47 -12.69
C PRO A 415 8.43 -3.33 -14.21
N THR A 416 9.50 -3.25 -14.98
CA THR A 416 9.44 -3.12 -16.46
C THR A 416 9.45 -4.46 -17.18
N GLN A 417 9.55 -5.57 -16.45
CA GLN A 417 9.56 -6.89 -17.04
C GLN A 417 8.22 -7.19 -17.73
N LYS A 418 8.25 -7.35 -19.04
CA LYS A 418 7.06 -7.76 -19.80
C LYS A 418 6.68 -9.20 -19.46
N PRO A 419 5.38 -9.56 -19.48
CA PRO A 419 4.95 -10.94 -19.28
C PRO A 419 5.70 -11.86 -20.24
N TRP A 420 6.28 -12.92 -19.69
CA TRP A 420 7.06 -13.89 -20.47
C TRP A 420 6.17 -14.60 -21.48
N GLY A 421 6.29 -14.23 -22.73
CA GLY A 421 5.80 -15.03 -23.84
C GLY A 421 6.75 -16.20 -24.03
N GLY A 422 6.37 -17.38 -23.56
CA GLY A 422 7.19 -18.59 -23.66
C GLY A 422 7.66 -18.83 -25.10
N GLY A 423 8.97 -18.89 -25.27
CA GLY A 423 9.65 -19.26 -26.51
C GLY A 423 11.15 -19.35 -26.26
N GLY A 424 11.66 -20.57 -26.18
CA GLY A 424 13.04 -20.96 -26.45
C GLY A 424 14.13 -20.34 -25.61
N SER A 425 14.64 -21.15 -24.69
CA SER A 425 15.98 -21.03 -24.11
C SER A 425 17.03 -20.54 -25.12
N ARG A 426 17.37 -19.25 -25.05
CA ARG A 426 18.72 -18.76 -25.36
C ARG A 426 19.01 -17.66 -24.35
N GLY A 427 19.84 -17.97 -23.36
CA GLY A 427 20.46 -16.99 -22.50
C GLY A 427 21.17 -15.92 -23.34
N PRO A 428 21.31 -14.69 -22.87
CA PRO A 428 22.06 -13.68 -23.59
C PRO A 428 23.49 -14.19 -23.74
N THR A 429 23.90 -14.41 -24.97
CA THR A 429 25.30 -14.61 -25.33
C THR A 429 26.04 -13.33 -24.96
N ILE A 430 26.83 -13.41 -23.90
CA ILE A 430 27.82 -12.42 -23.57
C ILE A 430 28.80 -12.39 -24.74
N LYS A 431 28.76 -11.32 -25.54
CA LYS A 431 29.85 -11.05 -26.48
C LYS A 431 31.09 -10.73 -25.64
N PRO A 432 32.22 -11.39 -25.90
CA PRO A 432 33.46 -11.05 -25.21
C PRO A 432 33.84 -9.61 -25.53
N CYS A 433 34.19 -8.83 -24.51
CA CYS A 433 34.81 -7.54 -24.67
C CYS A 433 36.09 -7.66 -25.49
N PRO A 434 36.34 -6.76 -26.45
CA PRO A 434 37.64 -6.65 -27.10
C PRO A 434 38.71 -6.20 -26.10
N PRO A 435 39.97 -6.60 -26.26
CA PRO A 435 41.05 -6.30 -25.33
C PRO A 435 41.30 -4.81 -25.22
N ARG A 436 41.48 -4.33 -23.99
CA ARG A 436 41.80 -2.96 -23.60
C ARG A 436 43.05 -2.47 -24.35
N SER A 437 42.92 -1.33 -25.01
CA SER A 437 44.09 -0.46 -25.28
C SER A 437 44.06 0.68 -24.26
N ASP A 438 45.17 0.81 -23.55
CA ASP A 438 45.41 1.87 -22.58
C ASP A 438 45.24 3.25 -23.19
N LYS A 439 44.34 4.06 -22.64
CA LYS A 439 44.54 5.53 -22.53
C LYS A 439 43.64 6.05 -21.39
N THR A 440 44.36 6.65 -20.45
CA THR A 440 43.93 7.38 -19.28
C THR A 440 42.80 8.37 -19.53
N HIS A 441 41.61 8.10 -18.95
CA HIS A 441 40.67 9.13 -18.53
C HIS A 441 40.16 8.73 -17.13
N THR A 442 40.56 9.55 -16.16
CA THR A 442 40.09 9.51 -14.79
C THR A 442 38.59 9.86 -14.79
N CYS A 443 37.73 8.85 -14.58
CA CYS A 443 36.36 9.09 -14.15
C CYS A 443 36.39 9.63 -12.71
N PRO A 444 35.51 10.59 -12.37
CA PRO A 444 35.29 10.96 -10.97
C PRO A 444 34.78 9.74 -10.20
N PRO A 445 35.15 9.57 -8.92
CA PRO A 445 34.72 8.44 -8.13
C PRO A 445 33.19 8.46 -8.00
N CYS A 446 32.56 7.32 -8.24
CA CYS A 446 31.16 7.10 -7.93
C CYS A 446 30.91 7.45 -6.45
N PRO A 447 29.80 8.12 -6.11
CA PRO A 447 29.43 8.29 -4.72
C PRO A 447 29.26 6.89 -4.08
N ALA A 448 29.91 6.72 -2.94
CA ALA A 448 29.85 5.47 -2.19
C ALA A 448 28.39 5.19 -1.76
N PRO A 449 27.96 3.93 -1.77
CA PRO A 449 26.61 3.57 -1.30
C PRO A 449 26.47 3.98 0.17
N GLU A 450 25.42 4.74 0.48
CA GLU A 450 25.05 5.02 1.85
C GLU A 450 24.72 3.68 2.52
N LEU A 451 25.47 3.31 3.55
CA LEU A 451 25.20 2.12 4.36
C LEU A 451 23.89 2.36 5.12
N LEU A 452 22.84 1.63 4.78
CA LEU A 452 21.57 1.60 5.51
C LEU A 452 21.83 1.10 6.94
N GLY A 453 21.59 1.98 7.93
CA GLY A 453 21.75 1.69 9.36
C GLY A 453 22.65 2.64 10.13
N GLY A 454 23.31 3.61 9.46
CA GLY A 454 24.07 4.70 10.07
C GLY A 454 23.25 5.97 10.31
N PRO A 455 23.86 7.03 10.88
CA PRO A 455 23.20 8.31 11.09
C PRO A 455 22.65 8.91 9.81
N SER A 456 21.46 9.53 9.92
CA SER A 456 20.82 10.31 8.84
C SER A 456 20.93 11.80 9.11
N VAL A 457 21.15 12.61 8.07
CA VAL A 457 21.35 14.05 8.16
C VAL A 457 20.24 14.81 7.44
N PHE A 458 19.64 15.78 8.14
CA PHE A 458 18.59 16.64 7.61
C PHE A 458 18.98 18.12 7.80
N LEU A 459 18.75 18.92 6.77
CA LEU A 459 19.09 20.34 6.78
C LEU A 459 17.81 21.17 6.57
N PHE A 460 17.53 22.09 7.51
CA PHE A 460 16.31 22.88 7.54
C PHE A 460 16.59 24.36 7.27
N PRO A 461 15.75 25.01 6.45
CA PRO A 461 15.83 26.43 6.19
C PRO A 461 15.46 27.27 7.41
N PRO A 462 15.86 28.54 7.44
CA PRO A 462 15.37 29.47 8.45
C PRO A 462 13.88 29.72 8.29
N LYS A 463 13.21 30.07 9.40
CA LYS A 463 11.78 30.44 9.38
C LYS A 463 11.61 31.71 8.56
N PRO A 464 10.58 31.80 7.69
CA PRO A 464 10.32 32.96 6.84
C PRO A 464 10.27 34.28 7.62
N LYS A 465 9.59 34.31 8.75
CA LYS A 465 9.48 35.49 9.59
C LYS A 465 10.85 35.96 10.11
N ASP A 466 11.74 35.03 10.45
CA ASP A 466 13.07 35.35 10.99
C ASP A 466 13.97 35.96 9.91
N THR A 467 13.81 35.56 8.64
CA THR A 467 14.57 36.11 7.52
C THR A 467 14.08 37.49 7.07
N LEU A 468 12.82 37.82 7.33
CA LEU A 468 12.17 39.06 6.88
C LEU A 468 12.19 40.18 7.92
N MET A 469 12.41 39.86 9.20
CA MET A 469 12.47 40.82 10.31
C MET A 469 13.89 40.96 10.83
N ILE A 470 14.48 42.19 10.75
CA ILE A 470 15.83 42.49 11.25
C ILE A 470 15.97 42.25 12.75
N SER A 471 14.88 42.40 13.52
CA SER A 471 14.86 42.13 14.97
C SER A 471 14.94 40.65 15.36
N ARG A 472 14.82 39.76 14.39
CA ARG A 472 14.88 38.30 14.60
C ARG A 472 16.18 37.74 14.08
N THR A 473 16.51 36.54 14.54
CA THR A 473 17.76 35.85 14.18
C THR A 473 17.44 34.60 13.33
N PRO A 474 17.65 34.65 12.01
CA PRO A 474 17.43 33.50 11.16
C PRO A 474 18.53 32.46 11.35
N GLU A 475 18.16 31.20 11.38
CA GLU A 475 19.06 30.07 11.64
C GLU A 475 18.79 28.93 10.63
N VAL A 476 19.87 28.37 10.09
CA VAL A 476 19.84 27.10 9.35
C VAL A 476 20.18 25.99 10.34
N THR A 477 19.38 24.95 10.35
CA THR A 477 19.50 23.87 11.34
C THR A 477 19.85 22.54 10.67
N CYS A 478 20.93 21.92 11.13
CA CYS A 478 21.36 20.60 10.70
C CYS A 478 21.07 19.59 11.81
N VAL A 479 20.27 18.58 11.50
CA VAL A 479 19.83 17.56 12.46
C VAL A 479 20.38 16.21 12.03
N VAL A 480 21.06 15.54 12.95
CA VAL A 480 21.55 14.18 12.76
C VAL A 480 20.77 13.26 13.69
N VAL A 481 20.17 12.23 13.13
CA VAL A 481 19.40 11.22 13.88
C VAL A 481 20.01 9.84 13.69
N ASP A 482 19.57 8.89 14.50
CA ASP A 482 20.04 7.50 14.50
C ASP A 482 21.55 7.35 14.77
N VAL A 483 22.09 8.24 15.60
CA VAL A 483 23.48 8.16 16.07
C VAL A 483 23.55 7.05 17.12
N SER A 484 24.43 6.06 16.92
CA SER A 484 24.54 4.90 17.82
C SER A 484 25.20 5.26 19.15
N HIS A 485 24.91 4.48 20.20
CA HIS A 485 25.61 4.58 21.48
C HIS A 485 27.07 4.15 21.39
N GLU A 486 27.44 3.33 20.41
CA GLU A 486 28.81 2.85 20.20
C GLU A 486 29.70 3.95 19.61
N ASP A 487 29.16 4.75 18.67
CA ASP A 487 29.86 5.85 18.03
C ASP A 487 29.07 7.17 18.15
N PRO A 488 28.99 7.75 19.38
CA PRO A 488 28.11 8.90 19.65
C PRO A 488 28.66 10.25 19.18
N GLU A 489 29.92 10.29 18.75
CA GLU A 489 30.60 11.54 18.36
C GLU A 489 30.21 11.95 16.93
N VAL A 490 29.64 13.14 16.81
CA VAL A 490 29.27 13.77 15.54
C VAL A 490 30.05 15.07 15.35
N LYS A 491 30.74 15.21 14.21
CA LYS A 491 31.42 16.41 13.82
C LYS A 491 30.66 17.14 12.73
N PHE A 492 30.38 18.44 12.93
CA PHE A 492 29.78 19.34 11.96
C PHE A 492 30.80 20.28 11.36
N ASN A 493 30.85 20.41 10.03
CA ASN A 493 31.53 21.46 9.31
C ASN A 493 30.51 22.23 8.49
N TRP A 494 30.51 23.55 8.60
CA TRP A 494 29.58 24.42 7.91
C TRP A 494 30.28 25.25 6.84
N TYR A 495 29.62 25.44 5.72
CA TYR A 495 30.09 26.20 4.58
C TYR A 495 29.03 27.16 4.08
N VAL A 496 29.40 28.39 3.75
CA VAL A 496 28.56 29.38 3.11
C VAL A 496 29.22 29.73 1.77
N ASP A 497 28.52 29.47 0.66
CA ASP A 497 29.07 29.58 -0.70
C ASP A 497 30.43 28.87 -0.86
N GLY A 498 30.57 27.71 -0.26
CA GLY A 498 31.80 26.91 -0.30
C GLY A 498 32.92 27.36 0.65
N VAL A 499 32.75 28.44 1.41
CA VAL A 499 33.70 28.91 2.41
C VAL A 499 33.34 28.39 3.79
N GLU A 500 34.28 27.74 4.46
CA GLU A 500 34.04 27.19 5.81
C GLU A 500 33.83 28.33 6.83
N VAL A 501 32.85 28.14 7.70
CA VAL A 501 32.52 29.05 8.79
C VAL A 501 32.55 28.33 10.13
N HIS A 502 32.88 29.04 11.23
CA HIS A 502 33.11 28.42 12.54
C HIS A 502 32.20 28.96 13.66
N ASN A 503 31.14 29.69 13.33
CA ASN A 503 30.24 30.32 14.28
C ASN A 503 28.96 29.51 14.55
N ALA A 504 28.91 28.25 14.14
CA ALA A 504 27.80 27.35 14.43
C ALA A 504 27.80 26.85 15.88
N LYS A 505 26.63 26.64 16.44
CA LYS A 505 26.43 26.11 17.80
C LYS A 505 25.89 24.71 17.72
N THR A 506 26.53 23.75 18.37
CA THR A 506 26.04 22.38 18.51
C THR A 506 25.37 22.23 19.86
N LYS A 507 24.12 21.78 19.85
CA LYS A 507 23.36 21.48 21.06
C LYS A 507 23.83 20.15 21.68
N PRO A 508 23.65 19.92 23.00
CA PRO A 508 23.89 18.62 23.60
C PRO A 508 23.08 17.54 22.91
N ARG A 509 23.65 16.34 22.76
CA ARG A 509 22.96 15.20 22.20
C ARG A 509 21.77 14.79 23.06
N GLU A 510 20.67 14.42 22.42
CA GLU A 510 19.44 13.99 23.07
C GLU A 510 19.19 12.51 22.77
N GLU A 511 18.93 11.73 23.83
CA GLU A 511 18.56 10.33 23.68
C GLU A 511 17.11 10.19 23.20
N GLN A 512 16.91 9.31 22.21
CA GLN A 512 15.60 9.05 21.62
C GLN A 512 15.01 7.72 22.15
N TYR A 513 13.71 7.54 22.01
CA TYR A 513 13.00 6.31 22.45
C TYR A 513 13.48 5.02 21.77
N ASN A 514 14.14 5.12 20.62
CA ASN A 514 14.71 3.99 19.88
C ASN A 514 16.15 3.64 20.33
N SER A 515 16.63 4.17 21.46
CA SER A 515 18.00 3.98 21.95
C SER A 515 19.08 4.49 20.99
N THR A 516 18.83 5.59 20.32
CA THR A 516 19.80 6.33 19.54
C THR A 516 19.90 7.78 20.00
N TYR A 517 20.91 8.52 19.54
CA TYR A 517 21.03 9.95 19.84
C TYR A 517 20.59 10.81 18.64
N ARG A 518 20.00 11.95 18.96
CA ARG A 518 19.75 13.06 18.07
C ARG A 518 20.71 14.20 18.39
N VAL A 519 21.43 14.70 17.39
CA VAL A 519 22.40 15.80 17.53
C VAL A 519 22.02 16.92 16.57
N VAL A 520 21.98 18.15 17.08
CA VAL A 520 21.56 19.33 16.32
C VAL A 520 22.67 20.37 16.31
N SER A 521 23.01 20.86 15.14
CA SER A 521 23.90 22.02 14.95
C SER A 521 23.13 23.15 14.27
N VAL A 522 23.29 24.37 14.77
CA VAL A 522 22.57 25.56 14.30
C VAL A 522 23.57 26.61 13.87
N LEU A 523 23.39 27.11 12.63
CA LEU A 523 24.16 28.21 12.09
C LEU A 523 23.29 29.45 11.96
N THR A 524 23.63 30.52 12.64
CA THR A 524 23.01 31.83 12.43
C THR A 524 23.42 32.38 11.06
N VAL A 525 22.44 32.81 10.28
CA VAL A 525 22.68 33.38 8.94
C VAL A 525 22.37 34.88 8.93
N LEU A 526 23.04 35.62 8.04
CA LEU A 526 22.69 37.01 7.79
C LEU A 526 21.44 37.09 6.93
N HIS A 527 20.46 37.93 7.29
CA HIS A 527 19.19 38.10 6.57
C HIS A 527 19.43 38.32 5.06
N GLN A 528 20.33 39.24 4.72
CA GLN A 528 20.64 39.61 3.34
C GLN A 528 21.30 38.46 2.57
N ASP A 529 22.16 37.67 3.22
CA ASP A 529 22.82 36.54 2.59
C ASP A 529 21.83 35.45 2.20
N TRP A 530 20.89 35.14 3.07
CA TRP A 530 19.78 34.20 2.74
C TRP A 530 18.93 34.73 1.60
N LEU A 531 18.45 35.96 1.68
CA LEU A 531 17.59 36.58 0.67
C LEU A 531 18.32 36.74 -0.70
N ASN A 532 19.62 36.85 -0.70
CA ASN A 532 20.45 36.88 -1.94
C ASN A 532 20.69 35.47 -2.51
N GLY A 533 20.24 34.42 -1.83
CA GLY A 533 20.31 33.06 -2.33
C GLY A 533 21.66 32.37 -2.11
N LYS A 534 22.46 32.79 -1.12
CA LYS A 534 23.69 32.07 -0.73
C LYS A 534 23.38 30.63 -0.35
N GLU A 535 24.30 29.73 -0.66
CA GLU A 535 24.19 28.31 -0.38
C GLU A 535 24.83 27.97 0.97
N TYR A 536 24.10 27.25 1.81
CA TYR A 536 24.52 26.79 3.13
C TYR A 536 24.70 25.29 3.10
N LYS A 537 25.90 24.80 3.44
CA LYS A 537 26.22 23.37 3.46
C LYS A 537 26.55 22.94 4.87
N CYS A 538 25.92 21.84 5.32
CA CYS A 538 26.25 21.09 6.52
C CYS A 538 26.96 19.80 6.12
N LYS A 539 28.17 19.59 6.58
CA LYS A 539 28.96 18.38 6.41
C LYS A 539 29.06 17.68 7.75
N VAL A 540 28.57 16.43 7.80
CA VAL A 540 28.50 15.62 9.02
C VAL A 540 29.43 14.43 8.91
N SER A 541 30.29 14.26 9.92
CA SER A 541 31.20 13.13 10.05
C SER A 541 30.89 12.34 11.32
N ASN A 542 30.86 11.01 11.20
CA ASN A 542 30.69 10.07 12.30
C ASN A 542 31.43 8.78 11.95
N LYS A 543 31.96 8.06 12.94
CA LYS A 543 32.71 6.81 12.70
C LYS A 543 31.88 5.71 12.03
N ALA A 544 30.58 5.68 12.26
CA ALA A 544 29.67 4.75 11.61
C ALA A 544 29.37 5.06 10.15
N LEU A 545 29.81 6.24 9.65
CA LEU A 545 29.62 6.64 8.26
C LEU A 545 30.88 6.30 7.44
N PRO A 546 30.74 5.66 6.27
CA PRO A 546 31.87 5.35 5.38
C PRO A 546 32.51 6.61 4.78
N ALA A 547 31.73 7.67 4.64
CA ALA A 547 32.16 9.00 4.19
C ALA A 547 31.27 10.08 4.84
N PRO A 548 31.78 11.34 4.98
CA PRO A 548 30.94 12.42 5.50
C PRO A 548 29.71 12.67 4.62
N ILE A 549 28.55 12.91 5.25
CA ILE A 549 27.32 13.29 4.55
C ILE A 549 27.25 14.81 4.43
N GLU A 550 27.02 15.31 3.22
CA GLU A 550 26.86 16.73 2.93
C GLU A 550 25.41 17.02 2.50
N LYS A 551 24.81 18.04 3.10
CA LYS A 551 23.50 18.58 2.71
C LYS A 551 23.64 20.07 2.45
N THR A 552 23.03 20.55 1.38
CA THR A 552 23.07 21.97 0.97
C THR A 552 21.66 22.53 0.86
N ILE A 553 21.47 23.76 1.30
CA ILE A 553 20.20 24.46 1.24
C ILE A 553 20.40 25.92 0.86
N SER A 554 19.48 26.46 0.09
CA SER A 554 19.40 27.88 -0.26
C SER A 554 17.95 28.30 -0.48
N LYS A 555 17.69 29.59 -0.55
CA LYS A 555 16.40 30.11 -0.96
C LYS A 555 16.04 29.61 -2.37
N ALA A 556 14.75 29.37 -2.62
CA ALA A 556 14.26 28.97 -3.94
C ALA A 556 14.68 29.99 -5.03
N LYS A 557 15.18 29.50 -6.16
CA LYS A 557 15.58 30.31 -7.31
C LYS A 557 14.33 30.76 -8.08
N GLY A 558 14.31 31.98 -8.58
CA GLY A 558 13.23 32.55 -9.40
C GLY A 558 13.01 34.02 -9.08
N GLN A 559 12.20 34.67 -9.93
CA GLN A 559 11.84 36.08 -9.76
C GLN A 559 10.80 36.22 -8.64
N PRO A 560 11.06 37.02 -7.58
CA PRO A 560 10.08 37.29 -6.55
C PRO A 560 8.81 37.94 -7.09
N ARG A 561 7.65 37.48 -6.60
CA ARG A 561 6.32 38.03 -6.96
C ARG A 561 5.58 38.45 -5.70
N GLU A 562 5.02 39.64 -5.74
CA GLU A 562 4.33 40.27 -4.61
C GLU A 562 2.99 39.56 -4.31
N PRO A 563 2.70 39.20 -3.04
CA PRO A 563 1.44 38.63 -2.67
C PRO A 563 0.30 39.68 -2.74
N GLN A 564 -0.86 39.23 -3.22
CA GLN A 564 -2.13 39.98 -3.14
C GLN A 564 -2.93 39.47 -1.96
N VAL A 565 -3.39 40.34 -1.10
CA VAL A 565 -4.09 40.01 0.16
C VAL A 565 -5.53 40.46 0.10
N TYR A 566 -6.45 39.50 0.30
CA TYR A 566 -7.90 39.77 0.36
C TYR A 566 -8.48 39.22 1.67
N THR A 567 -9.34 40.00 2.29
CA THR A 567 -10.06 39.57 3.51
C THR A 567 -11.51 39.29 3.18
N LEU A 568 -12.04 38.18 3.74
CA LEU A 568 -13.39 37.69 3.52
C LEU A 568 -14.13 37.64 4.86
N PRO A 569 -15.35 38.28 4.94
CA PRO A 569 -16.17 38.24 6.15
C PRO A 569 -16.83 36.87 6.34
N PRO A 570 -17.39 36.59 7.55
CA PRO A 570 -18.17 35.39 7.78
C PRO A 570 -19.38 35.31 6.83
N SER A 571 -19.72 34.08 6.42
CA SER A 571 -20.94 33.85 5.63
C SER A 571 -22.21 34.12 6.47
N ARG A 572 -23.33 34.41 5.78
CA ARG A 572 -24.62 34.58 6.47
C ARG A 572 -25.08 33.36 7.23
N GLU A 573 -24.74 32.17 6.72
CA GLU A 573 -25.08 30.89 7.36
C GLU A 573 -24.27 30.70 8.66
N GLU A 574 -23.01 31.09 8.67
CA GLU A 574 -22.15 30.98 9.84
C GLU A 574 -22.58 31.93 10.98
N MET A 575 -23.25 33.04 10.66
CA MET A 575 -23.77 33.99 11.65
C MET A 575 -24.87 33.41 12.55
N THR A 576 -25.36 32.24 12.28
CA THR A 576 -26.26 31.49 13.18
C THR A 576 -25.54 30.83 14.35
N LYS A 577 -24.19 30.69 14.28
CA LYS A 577 -23.35 30.06 15.29
C LYS A 577 -22.81 31.06 16.30
N ASN A 578 -22.24 30.57 17.41
CA ASN A 578 -21.64 31.39 18.45
C ASN A 578 -20.25 31.92 18.07
N GLN A 579 -19.53 31.21 17.21
CA GLN A 579 -18.24 31.62 16.67
C GLN A 579 -18.30 31.73 15.16
N VAL A 580 -17.54 32.67 14.62
CA VAL A 580 -17.49 32.97 13.18
C VAL A 580 -16.06 32.97 12.67
N SER A 581 -15.90 32.69 11.37
CA SER A 581 -14.60 32.61 10.70
C SER A 581 -14.36 33.87 9.84
N LEU A 582 -13.20 34.50 10.07
CA LEU A 582 -12.66 35.55 9.20
C LEU A 582 -11.55 34.90 8.35
N THR A 583 -11.58 35.14 7.06
CA THR A 583 -10.67 34.52 6.13
C THR A 583 -9.77 35.56 5.45
N CYS A 584 -8.47 35.23 5.38
CA CYS A 584 -7.47 35.98 4.63
C CYS A 584 -6.97 35.12 3.47
N LEU A 585 -7.23 35.54 2.24
CA LEU A 585 -6.68 34.91 1.03
C LEU A 585 -5.44 35.67 0.62
N VAL A 586 -4.33 34.97 0.50
CA VAL A 586 -3.05 35.49 0.04
C VAL A 586 -2.65 34.74 -1.23
N LYS A 587 -2.51 35.41 -2.36
CA LYS A 587 -2.27 34.77 -3.67
C LYS A 587 -1.24 35.50 -4.52
N GLY A 588 -0.72 34.79 -5.52
CA GLY A 588 0.14 35.36 -6.55
C GLY A 588 1.61 35.59 -6.10
N PHE A 589 2.04 35.00 -5.01
CA PHE A 589 3.39 35.23 -4.47
C PHE A 589 4.41 34.16 -4.88
N TYR A 590 5.65 34.56 -4.93
CA TYR A 590 6.82 33.69 -5.13
C TYR A 590 8.06 34.33 -4.49
N PRO A 591 8.93 33.59 -3.81
CA PRO A 591 8.83 32.17 -3.47
C PRO A 591 7.77 31.86 -2.41
N SER A 592 7.64 30.57 -2.03
CA SER A 592 6.62 30.10 -1.07
C SER A 592 6.85 30.54 0.38
N ASP A 593 8.04 31.06 0.69
CA ASP A 593 8.40 31.55 2.02
C ASP A 593 7.56 32.78 2.39
N ILE A 594 6.68 32.61 3.37
CA ILE A 594 5.70 33.64 3.75
C ILE A 594 5.30 33.46 5.22
N ALA A 595 4.92 34.54 5.89
CA ALA A 595 4.35 34.53 7.23
C ALA A 595 3.03 35.30 7.25
N VAL A 596 2.00 34.73 7.88
CA VAL A 596 0.68 35.34 8.04
C VAL A 596 0.30 35.32 9.52
N GLU A 597 -0.13 36.45 10.03
CA GLU A 597 -0.57 36.63 11.41
C GLU A 597 -1.85 37.45 11.46
N TRP A 598 -2.58 37.31 12.56
CA TRP A 598 -3.80 38.10 12.83
C TRP A 598 -3.63 38.93 14.09
N GLU A 599 -4.20 40.13 14.08
CA GLU A 599 -4.27 41.01 15.22
C GLU A 599 -5.61 41.72 15.30
N SER A 600 -5.99 42.19 16.49
CA SER A 600 -7.11 43.05 16.70
C SER A 600 -6.70 44.16 17.68
N ASN A 601 -6.88 45.43 17.27
CA ASN A 601 -6.48 46.58 18.09
C ASN A 601 -5.03 46.56 18.58
N GLY A 602 -4.11 46.10 17.71
CA GLY A 602 -2.68 45.96 18.03
C GLY A 602 -2.32 44.79 18.94
N GLN A 603 -3.28 43.95 19.31
CA GLN A 603 -3.05 42.72 20.11
C GLN A 603 -3.08 41.50 19.22
N PRO A 604 -2.13 40.55 19.37
CA PRO A 604 -2.13 39.33 18.62
C PRO A 604 -3.36 38.48 18.86
N GLU A 605 -3.95 37.96 17.79
CA GLU A 605 -5.00 36.95 17.85
C GLU A 605 -4.33 35.55 17.68
N ASN A 606 -4.71 34.59 18.53
CA ASN A 606 -4.05 33.29 18.59
C ASN A 606 -4.91 32.15 18.00
N ASN A 607 -6.23 32.35 17.85
CA ASN A 607 -7.15 31.31 17.40
C ASN A 607 -7.27 31.32 15.88
N TYR A 608 -6.17 31.10 15.16
CA TYR A 608 -6.17 31.00 13.70
C TYR A 608 -5.35 29.82 13.20
N LYS A 609 -5.68 29.36 12.00
CA LYS A 609 -4.94 28.33 11.26
C LYS A 609 -4.68 28.86 9.85
N THR A 610 -3.44 28.62 9.38
CA THR A 610 -3.00 29.01 8.05
C THR A 610 -2.63 27.76 7.26
N THR A 611 -3.11 27.64 6.03
CA THR A 611 -2.74 26.53 5.14
C THR A 611 -1.27 26.65 4.73
N PRO A 612 -0.60 25.56 4.35
CA PRO A 612 0.64 25.63 3.60
C PRO A 612 0.43 26.39 2.28
N PRO A 613 1.48 27.04 1.71
CA PRO A 613 1.43 27.56 0.36
C PRO A 613 1.10 26.47 -0.66
N VAL A 614 0.17 26.75 -1.56
CA VAL A 614 -0.26 25.85 -2.64
C VAL A 614 0.19 26.45 -3.97
N LEU A 615 0.80 25.63 -4.82
CA LEU A 615 1.23 26.04 -6.16
C LEU A 615 0.01 26.27 -7.05
N ASP A 616 -0.12 27.47 -7.60
CA ASP A 616 -1.16 27.83 -8.55
C ASP A 616 -0.75 27.48 -9.99
N SER A 617 -1.73 27.46 -10.90
CA SER A 617 -1.55 27.12 -12.30
C SER A 617 -0.59 28.06 -13.07
N ASP A 618 -0.36 29.28 -12.57
CA ASP A 618 0.53 30.29 -13.15
C ASP A 618 1.96 30.22 -12.58
N GLY A 619 2.28 29.21 -11.74
CA GLY A 619 3.57 29.04 -11.10
C GLY A 619 3.80 29.91 -9.86
N SER A 620 2.81 30.70 -9.44
CA SER A 620 2.80 31.39 -8.14
C SER A 620 2.20 30.53 -7.06
N PHE A 621 2.24 31.01 -5.81
CA PHE A 621 1.61 30.35 -4.67
C PHE A 621 0.42 31.12 -4.15
N PHE A 622 -0.51 30.39 -3.51
CA PHE A 622 -1.58 30.97 -2.71
C PHE A 622 -1.76 30.22 -1.40
N LEU A 623 -2.40 30.86 -0.42
CA LEU A 623 -2.80 30.23 0.83
C LEU A 623 -4.04 30.94 1.41
N TYR A 624 -4.67 30.26 2.38
CA TYR A 624 -5.72 30.80 3.22
C TYR A 624 -5.32 30.80 4.68
N SER A 625 -5.69 31.86 5.41
CA SER A 625 -5.62 31.91 6.86
C SER A 625 -7.00 32.17 7.43
N LYS A 626 -7.42 31.36 8.38
CA LYS A 626 -8.76 31.42 9.00
C LYS A 626 -8.63 31.78 10.47
N LEU A 627 -9.16 32.93 10.88
CA LEU A 627 -9.30 33.38 12.25
C LEU A 627 -10.69 33.02 12.77
N THR A 628 -10.79 32.35 13.91
CA THR A 628 -12.07 32.08 14.58
C THR A 628 -12.25 33.05 15.76
N VAL A 629 -13.33 33.77 15.76
CA VAL A 629 -13.69 34.76 16.81
C VAL A 629 -15.11 34.56 17.31
N ASP A 630 -15.40 35.02 18.54
CA ASP A 630 -16.75 35.01 19.03
C ASP A 630 -17.62 35.98 18.20
N LYS A 631 -18.82 35.54 17.88
CA LYS A 631 -19.77 36.35 17.07
C LYS A 631 -20.00 37.74 17.67
N SER A 632 -20.04 37.85 19.00
CA SER A 632 -20.22 39.15 19.71
C SER A 632 -19.11 40.13 19.38
N ARG A 633 -17.85 39.70 19.32
CA ARG A 633 -16.72 40.58 18.96
C ARG A 633 -16.87 41.14 17.53
N TRP A 634 -17.30 40.28 16.59
CA TRP A 634 -17.56 40.68 15.23
C TRP A 634 -18.73 41.68 15.14
N GLN A 635 -19.82 41.38 15.82
CA GLN A 635 -21.02 42.25 15.82
C GLN A 635 -20.81 43.61 16.49
N GLN A 636 -19.89 43.69 17.46
CA GLN A 636 -19.49 44.95 18.10
C GLN A 636 -18.66 45.85 17.18
N GLY A 637 -18.33 45.41 15.97
CA GLY A 637 -17.56 46.19 15.00
C GLY A 637 -16.06 46.22 15.28
N ASN A 638 -15.51 45.26 16.06
CA ASN A 638 -14.07 45.17 16.25
C ASN A 638 -13.37 44.97 14.89
N VAL A 639 -12.20 45.60 14.76
CA VAL A 639 -11.38 45.52 13.57
C VAL A 639 -10.35 44.41 13.75
N PHE A 640 -10.32 43.48 12.80
CA PHE A 640 -9.35 42.41 12.72
C PHE A 640 -8.45 42.62 11.51
N SER A 641 -7.15 42.43 11.69
CA SER A 641 -6.19 42.69 10.64
C SER A 641 -5.39 41.42 10.34
N CYS A 642 -5.30 41.09 9.04
CA CYS A 642 -4.43 40.03 8.52
C CYS A 642 -3.11 40.70 8.10
N SER A 643 -2.02 40.31 8.72
CA SER A 643 -0.66 40.78 8.46
C SER A 643 0.11 39.75 7.68
N VAL A 644 0.69 40.13 6.56
CA VAL A 644 1.47 39.27 5.65
C VAL A 644 2.87 39.79 5.51
N MET A 645 3.84 38.90 5.68
CA MET A 645 5.26 39.16 5.47
C MET A 645 5.80 38.33 4.31
N HIS A 646 6.45 38.99 3.35
CA HIS A 646 7.03 38.36 2.17
C HIS A 646 8.13 39.24 1.59
N GLU A 647 9.20 38.62 1.03
CA GLU A 647 10.35 39.35 0.52
C GLU A 647 10.02 40.34 -0.62
N ALA A 648 8.98 40.10 -1.41
CA ALA A 648 8.57 40.94 -2.53
C ALA A 648 7.74 42.15 -2.11
N LEU A 649 7.30 42.24 -0.86
CA LEU A 649 6.56 43.35 -0.32
C LEU A 649 7.47 44.54 0.04
N HIS A 650 6.96 45.77 -0.11
CA HIS A 650 7.65 46.94 0.41
C HIS A 650 7.82 46.81 1.94
N ASN A 651 9.04 46.98 2.45
CA ASN A 651 9.41 46.72 3.85
C ASN A 651 9.05 45.30 4.33
N HIS A 652 8.93 44.35 3.41
CA HIS A 652 8.58 42.94 3.66
C HIS A 652 7.24 42.71 4.41
N TYR A 653 6.33 43.70 4.39
CA TYR A 653 5.13 43.68 5.21
C TYR A 653 3.95 44.35 4.51
N THR A 654 2.76 43.77 4.65
CA THR A 654 1.49 44.41 4.34
C THR A 654 0.40 43.97 5.32
N GLN A 655 -0.65 44.76 5.45
CA GLN A 655 -1.77 44.49 6.37
C GLN A 655 -3.09 44.84 5.69
N LYS A 656 -4.08 43.96 5.85
CA LYS A 656 -5.48 44.20 5.43
C LYS A 656 -6.40 44.02 6.62
N SER A 657 -7.28 45.02 6.81
CA SER A 657 -8.25 45.05 7.91
C SER A 657 -9.64 44.60 7.46
N LEU A 658 -10.35 43.97 8.38
CA LEU A 658 -11.72 43.48 8.19
C LEU A 658 -12.55 43.81 9.44
N SER A 659 -13.72 44.42 9.23
CA SER A 659 -14.70 44.70 10.27
C SER A 659 -16.11 44.66 9.70
N LEU A 660 -17.11 44.49 10.57
CA LEU A 660 -18.50 44.63 10.20
C LEU A 660 -18.74 46.12 9.83
N SER A 661 -19.09 46.41 8.58
CA SER A 661 -19.45 47.79 8.17
C SER A 661 -20.70 48.24 8.91
N PRO A 662 -20.73 49.43 9.53
CA PRO A 662 -21.97 49.99 10.04
C PRO A 662 -22.92 50.27 8.88
N GLY A 663 -23.92 49.43 8.75
CA GLY A 663 -25.14 49.54 7.94
C GLY A 663 -25.01 50.08 6.51
N LYS A 664 -25.05 49.24 5.49
CA LYS A 664 -25.81 49.49 4.27
C LYS A 664 -27.03 48.59 4.24
#